data_19e709c182fa05c51745c44e47a62330
#
_entry.id   19e709c182fa05c51745c44e47a62330
#
_cell.length_a   1.000
_cell.length_b   1.000
_cell.length_c   1.000
_cell.angle_alpha   90.00
_cell.angle_beta   90.00
_cell.angle_gamma   90.00
#
_symmetry.space_group_name_H-M   'P 1'
#
loop_
_entity.id
_entity.type
_entity.pdbx_description
1 polymer ?
#
loop_
_entity_poly.entity_id
_entity_poly.type
_entity_poly.pdbx_seq_one_letter_code
_entity_poly.pdbx_strand_id
1 'polypeptide(L)'
;MAKIKLTELVLRDAHQSLHATRMTTADMVPALEKLDKIGFWSLEGWGGATYDSCIRFLNEDPWERLRTLAKACPNTPIQMLLRGQNLLGYRHYADDVVDKFVETCAKNGIGVFRIFDACNDPRNLKRSADAAKKTGKHVQMAISYAVTPYHTNEKYAELAKTYAEFGADSICIKDMSGLLKPYAAYDLVKAIKAKVDIPVQIHTHATTGLSVATLLKAAEAGADVLDTAISSMAMGTSHSATETIVEMLKGTEYDTDLDINALLEIAAYFREVRTHYASLESKFLGADTRILASQVPGGMLSNLESQLKQQGKADKMDDVLKELVNVHKDVGYVPLVTPTSQIVGTQAVFNVLFGRYERMTGEFADLLVGRYGKLPAEPNAELVKKALAQVGLEKPVTCRPADELPNEWDDLVVKAKEAGGNGSDEDVLTYAMFPKVAPGFFKTRANGPVDAKSSFGIVETPKAEPAKQASNGSYTVTVNGTPYNVTSNGSNITVNGQTYNVTFGAPGATPAVQPVAAAPVVTGGTEIKAPVAGTLLKHAVANGTQVKKGDTVIVLESMKMELEVKAPENGTINFVVQPGSQITAEQVLATLGGTVAAPAAPVAPVQSAPAAAPSQPAPAAPAASTGGKPVKAPVAGTILKYAVAEGDSVKPDTTIIVIESMKMELEIKAGFAGKVHFIAQPASQINADQTIAEIN
;
A
#
# COMPACT_ATOMS: atom_id res chain seq x y z
N MET A 1 -11.75 41.39 -7.09
CA MET A 1 -10.74 40.38 -6.62
C MET A 1 -10.36 39.51 -7.80
N ALA A 2 -9.21 38.85 -7.78
CA ALA A 2 -8.85 37.93 -8.86
C ALA A 2 -9.70 36.65 -8.75
N LYS A 3 -10.12 36.12 -9.92
CA LYS A 3 -10.87 34.86 -10.02
C LYS A 3 -10.06 33.71 -9.42
N ILE A 4 -10.73 32.75 -8.77
CA ILE A 4 -10.10 31.55 -8.24
C ILE A 4 -9.60 30.66 -9.37
N LYS A 5 -8.38 30.16 -9.24
CA LYS A 5 -7.82 29.15 -10.16
C LYS A 5 -7.85 27.78 -9.53
N LEU A 6 -7.90 26.73 -10.34
CA LEU A 6 -7.91 25.35 -9.86
C LEU A 6 -6.67 24.59 -10.34
N THR A 7 -6.11 23.75 -9.47
CA THR A 7 -5.16 22.69 -9.83
C THR A 7 -5.90 21.35 -9.82
N GLU A 8 -5.81 20.61 -10.91
CA GLU A 8 -6.43 19.28 -11.02
C GLU A 8 -5.46 18.19 -10.59
N LEU A 9 -5.92 17.30 -9.70
CA LEU A 9 -5.08 16.28 -9.06
C LEU A 9 -5.34 14.85 -9.59
N VAL A 10 -6.20 14.67 -10.60
CA VAL A 10 -6.61 13.35 -11.11
C VAL A 10 -5.42 12.50 -11.58
N LEU A 11 -4.37 13.14 -12.13
CA LEU A 11 -3.20 12.46 -12.69
C LEU A 11 -2.17 12.02 -11.63
N ARG A 12 -2.32 12.44 -10.36
CA ARG A 12 -1.39 12.03 -9.29
C ARG A 12 -2.08 11.76 -7.96
N ASP A 13 -2.47 12.79 -7.16
CA ASP A 13 -2.87 12.60 -5.76
C ASP A 13 -4.22 11.91 -5.62
N ALA A 14 -5.14 12.11 -6.53
CA ALA A 14 -6.44 11.46 -6.50
C ALA A 14 -6.32 9.94 -6.59
N HIS A 15 -5.64 9.42 -7.62
CA HIS A 15 -5.45 7.97 -7.76
C HIS A 15 -4.41 7.40 -6.79
N GLN A 16 -3.48 8.21 -6.27
CA GLN A 16 -2.63 7.81 -5.16
C GLN A 16 -3.47 7.48 -3.93
N SER A 17 -4.46 8.31 -3.66
CA SER A 17 -5.30 8.21 -2.46
C SER A 17 -6.39 7.12 -2.56
N LEU A 18 -6.92 6.87 -3.77
CA LEU A 18 -8.02 5.92 -4.00
C LEU A 18 -7.51 4.53 -4.42
N HIS A 19 -6.50 4.47 -5.29
CA HIS A 19 -6.07 3.24 -5.97
C HIS A 19 -4.57 2.95 -5.76
N ALA A 20 -4.04 3.31 -4.60
CA ALA A 20 -2.65 3.05 -4.20
C ALA A 20 -1.61 3.43 -5.29
N THR A 21 -1.86 4.51 -6.04
CA THR A 21 -0.99 5.04 -7.11
C THR A 21 -0.88 4.10 -8.34
N ARG A 22 -1.87 3.26 -8.62
CA ARG A 22 -1.78 2.24 -9.69
C ARG A 22 -2.29 2.71 -11.07
N MET A 23 -2.79 3.94 -11.24
CA MET A 23 -3.25 4.41 -12.55
C MET A 23 -2.08 4.40 -13.55
N THR A 24 -2.29 3.71 -14.69
CA THR A 24 -1.30 3.58 -15.75
C THR A 24 -1.27 4.83 -16.63
N THR A 25 -0.16 5.07 -17.32
CA THR A 25 -0.05 6.14 -18.31
C THR A 25 -1.06 5.94 -19.46
N ALA A 26 -1.31 4.69 -19.85
CA ALA A 26 -2.29 4.36 -20.89
C ALA A 26 -3.70 4.85 -20.54
N ASP A 27 -4.12 4.76 -19.28
CA ASP A 27 -5.41 5.25 -18.80
C ASP A 27 -5.46 6.78 -18.61
N MET A 28 -4.32 7.46 -18.56
CA MET A 28 -4.27 8.92 -18.48
C MET A 28 -4.35 9.59 -19.87
N VAL A 29 -3.62 9.04 -20.85
CA VAL A 29 -3.40 9.65 -22.16
C VAL A 29 -4.68 10.09 -22.87
N PRO A 30 -5.79 9.30 -22.92
CA PRO A 30 -6.99 9.72 -23.63
C PRO A 30 -7.68 10.97 -23.08
N ALA A 31 -7.43 11.32 -21.80
CA ALA A 31 -8.02 12.51 -21.17
C ALA A 31 -7.12 13.77 -21.27
N LEU A 32 -5.82 13.63 -21.56
CA LEU A 32 -4.85 14.70 -21.42
C LEU A 32 -5.17 15.94 -22.30
N GLU A 33 -5.53 15.73 -23.55
CA GLU A 33 -5.87 16.84 -24.46
C GLU A 33 -7.10 17.63 -23.96
N LYS A 34 -8.09 16.94 -23.37
CA LYS A 34 -9.25 17.60 -22.76
C LYS A 34 -8.86 18.36 -21.50
N LEU A 35 -8.08 17.75 -20.62
CA LEU A 35 -7.57 18.39 -19.41
C LEU A 35 -6.77 19.65 -19.72
N ASP A 36 -5.93 19.63 -20.76
CA ASP A 36 -5.11 20.77 -21.17
C ASP A 36 -5.93 21.97 -21.68
N LYS A 37 -7.15 21.71 -22.18
CA LYS A 37 -8.05 22.76 -22.72
C LYS A 37 -9.00 23.37 -21.69
N ILE A 38 -9.11 22.81 -20.50
CA ILE A 38 -10.02 23.29 -19.45
C ILE A 38 -9.63 24.69 -18.95
N GLY A 39 -8.34 24.97 -18.85
CA GLY A 39 -7.84 26.22 -18.28
C GLY A 39 -7.42 26.11 -16.81
N PHE A 40 -7.05 24.90 -16.36
CA PHE A 40 -6.47 24.70 -15.04
C PHE A 40 -5.18 25.50 -14.85
N TRP A 41 -4.91 25.91 -13.62
CA TRP A 41 -3.64 26.57 -13.26
C TRP A 41 -2.45 25.62 -13.41
N SER A 42 -2.62 24.36 -13.03
CA SER A 42 -1.67 23.28 -13.24
C SER A 42 -2.36 21.91 -13.18
N LEU A 43 -1.69 20.89 -13.72
CA LEU A 43 -2.06 19.47 -13.58
C LEU A 43 -1.02 18.79 -12.71
N GLU A 44 -1.38 18.32 -11.52
CA GLU A 44 -0.47 17.56 -10.69
C GLU A 44 -0.37 16.13 -11.21
N GLY A 45 0.75 15.80 -11.87
CA GLY A 45 0.93 14.56 -12.59
C GLY A 45 2.09 13.69 -12.12
N TRP A 46 2.96 14.20 -11.20
CA TRP A 46 4.18 13.50 -10.86
C TRP A 46 4.62 13.71 -9.40
N GLY A 47 5.38 12.73 -8.86
CA GLY A 47 5.87 12.74 -7.49
C GLY A 47 6.39 11.39 -7.02
N GLY A 48 6.78 11.28 -5.74
CA GLY A 48 7.48 10.11 -5.20
C GLY A 48 6.71 8.81 -5.28
N ALA A 49 5.44 8.81 -4.88
CA ALA A 49 4.63 7.60 -4.93
C ALA A 49 4.32 7.16 -6.37
N THR A 50 4.15 8.13 -7.30
CA THR A 50 3.99 7.86 -8.72
C THR A 50 5.22 7.17 -9.29
N TYR A 51 6.39 7.72 -9.00
CA TYR A 51 7.67 7.18 -9.44
C TYR A 51 7.88 5.73 -8.95
N ASP A 52 7.73 5.50 -7.65
CA ASP A 52 7.86 4.18 -7.03
C ASP A 52 6.85 3.19 -7.63
N SER A 53 5.59 3.62 -7.83
CA SER A 53 4.56 2.77 -8.43
C SER A 53 4.88 2.40 -9.88
N CYS A 54 5.41 3.32 -10.68
CA CYS A 54 5.82 3.04 -12.05
C CYS A 54 6.81 1.88 -12.12
N ILE A 55 7.90 1.95 -11.35
CA ILE A 55 8.98 0.97 -11.44
C ILE A 55 8.70 -0.32 -10.66
N ARG A 56 7.91 -0.26 -9.59
CA ARG A 56 7.64 -1.41 -8.70
C ARG A 56 6.47 -2.27 -9.14
N PHE A 57 5.43 -1.66 -9.70
CA PHE A 57 4.15 -2.33 -9.92
C PHE A 57 3.63 -2.24 -11.36
N LEU A 58 3.94 -1.13 -12.06
CA LEU A 58 3.38 -0.87 -13.37
C LEU A 58 4.34 -1.25 -14.50
N ASN A 59 5.60 -1.50 -14.18
CA ASN A 59 6.68 -1.71 -15.14
C ASN A 59 6.73 -0.60 -16.21
N GLU A 60 6.45 0.65 -15.78
CA GLU A 60 6.50 1.86 -16.59
C GLU A 60 7.76 2.66 -16.29
N ASP A 61 8.33 3.30 -17.32
CA ASP A 61 9.38 4.28 -17.15
C ASP A 61 8.77 5.60 -16.63
N PRO A 62 9.09 6.04 -15.38
CA PRO A 62 8.51 7.26 -14.81
C PRO A 62 8.91 8.53 -15.58
N TRP A 63 10.08 8.57 -16.18
CA TRP A 63 10.53 9.71 -16.98
C TRP A 63 9.78 9.79 -18.31
N GLU A 64 9.51 8.65 -18.95
CA GLU A 64 8.69 8.58 -20.16
C GLU A 64 7.23 9.00 -19.88
N ARG A 65 6.68 8.58 -18.72
CA ARG A 65 5.38 9.09 -18.25
C ARG A 65 5.38 10.61 -18.18
N LEU A 66 6.40 11.21 -17.53
CA LEU A 66 6.49 12.66 -17.40
C LEU A 66 6.55 13.36 -18.77
N ARG A 67 7.40 12.87 -19.68
CA ARG A 67 7.49 13.40 -21.06
C ARG A 67 6.16 13.30 -21.81
N THR A 68 5.46 12.19 -21.64
CA THR A 68 4.15 11.97 -22.27
C THR A 68 3.12 12.98 -21.77
N LEU A 69 3.03 13.18 -20.45
CA LEU A 69 2.13 14.18 -19.85
C LEU A 69 2.46 15.59 -20.32
N ALA A 70 3.71 15.99 -20.26
CA ALA A 70 4.15 17.33 -20.63
C ALA A 70 3.94 17.63 -22.14
N LYS A 71 4.18 16.63 -23.00
CA LYS A 71 3.94 16.76 -24.44
C LYS A 71 2.46 16.89 -24.79
N ALA A 72 1.61 16.16 -24.06
CA ALA A 72 0.17 16.17 -24.32
C ALA A 72 -0.55 17.39 -23.71
N CYS A 73 0.07 18.07 -22.74
CA CYS A 73 -0.48 19.25 -22.06
C CYS A 73 0.41 20.48 -22.23
N PRO A 74 0.54 21.03 -23.44
CA PRO A 74 1.43 22.16 -23.72
C PRO A 74 0.96 23.50 -23.12
N ASN A 75 -0.35 23.65 -22.85
CA ASN A 75 -0.95 24.89 -22.34
C ASN A 75 -1.02 24.93 -20.80
N THR A 76 -1.05 23.75 -20.16
CA THR A 76 -1.21 23.63 -18.72
C THR A 76 0.04 23.00 -18.10
N PRO A 77 0.77 23.70 -17.21
CA PRO A 77 2.01 23.19 -16.66
C PRO A 77 1.80 21.93 -15.81
N ILE A 78 2.66 20.94 -16.01
CA ILE A 78 2.70 19.74 -15.15
C ILE A 78 3.35 20.09 -13.83
N GLN A 79 2.65 19.82 -12.75
CA GLN A 79 3.10 20.01 -11.38
C GLN A 79 3.62 18.70 -10.79
N MET A 80 4.73 18.79 -10.05
CA MET A 80 5.22 17.69 -9.23
C MET A 80 5.17 18.01 -7.73
N LEU A 81 5.02 16.96 -6.92
CA LEU A 81 5.26 17.03 -5.48
C LEU A 81 6.68 16.58 -5.16
N LEU A 82 7.48 17.47 -4.58
CA LEU A 82 8.90 17.29 -4.26
C LEU A 82 9.13 17.43 -2.75
N ARG A 83 9.78 16.43 -2.13
CA ARG A 83 10.03 16.41 -0.68
C ARG A 83 11.36 17.10 -0.31
N GLY A 84 11.54 18.35 -0.70
CA GLY A 84 12.75 19.10 -0.38
C GLY A 84 14.04 18.28 -0.56
N GLN A 85 14.84 18.18 0.50
CA GLN A 85 16.10 17.43 0.48
C GLN A 85 15.92 15.90 0.37
N ASN A 86 14.73 15.36 0.65
CA ASN A 86 14.42 13.94 0.47
C ASN A 86 14.05 13.57 -0.98
N LEU A 87 13.93 14.56 -1.87
CA LEU A 87 13.49 14.36 -3.26
C LEU A 87 12.22 13.51 -3.36
N LEU A 88 12.33 12.27 -3.83
CA LEU A 88 11.23 11.29 -3.88
C LEU A 88 11.41 10.15 -2.87
N GLY A 89 12.55 10.13 -2.15
CA GLY A 89 12.93 9.08 -1.21
C GLY A 89 12.50 9.33 0.23
N TYR A 90 13.08 8.53 1.13
CA TYR A 90 12.80 8.55 2.58
C TYR A 90 14.00 9.02 3.40
N ARG A 91 15.15 9.31 2.77
CA ARG A 91 16.35 9.90 3.37
C ARG A 91 16.66 11.26 2.74
N HIS A 92 17.55 12.02 3.36
CA HIS A 92 18.16 13.17 2.70
C HIS A 92 19.18 12.72 1.66
N TYR A 93 19.30 13.48 0.57
CA TYR A 93 20.29 13.31 -0.48
C TYR A 93 21.28 14.45 -0.44
N ALA A 94 22.50 14.23 -0.92
CA ALA A 94 23.50 15.27 -1.05
C ALA A 94 23.07 16.34 -2.08
N ASP A 95 23.63 17.54 -1.96
CA ASP A 95 23.23 18.70 -2.76
C ASP A 95 23.45 18.50 -4.27
N ASP A 96 24.49 17.76 -4.67
CA ASP A 96 24.77 17.43 -6.07
C ASP A 96 23.66 16.54 -6.68
N VAL A 97 23.12 15.60 -5.92
CA VAL A 97 21.98 14.78 -6.35
C VAL A 97 20.69 15.60 -6.45
N VAL A 98 20.48 16.54 -5.49
CA VAL A 98 19.31 17.43 -5.51
C VAL A 98 19.33 18.30 -6.77
N ASP A 99 20.45 18.92 -7.08
CA ASP A 99 20.61 19.77 -8.28
C ASP A 99 20.32 18.97 -9.55
N LYS A 100 20.95 17.80 -9.69
CA LYS A 100 20.75 16.91 -10.84
C LYS A 100 19.30 16.46 -11.00
N PHE A 101 18.66 16.11 -9.90
CA PHE A 101 17.26 15.67 -9.91
C PHE A 101 16.33 16.78 -10.41
N VAL A 102 16.46 17.98 -9.85
CA VAL A 102 15.59 19.12 -10.21
C VAL A 102 15.81 19.55 -11.65
N GLU A 103 17.08 19.62 -12.11
CA GLU A 103 17.42 19.92 -13.50
C GLU A 103 16.80 18.90 -14.47
N THR A 104 16.93 17.60 -14.15
CA THR A 104 16.38 16.50 -14.96
C THR A 104 14.85 16.56 -14.99
N CYS A 105 14.18 16.86 -13.87
CA CYS A 105 12.73 17.05 -13.82
C CYS A 105 12.27 18.19 -14.73
N ALA A 106 12.94 19.36 -14.65
CA ALA A 106 12.60 20.53 -15.48
C ALA A 106 12.80 20.22 -16.97
N LYS A 107 13.90 19.53 -17.33
CA LYS A 107 14.21 19.12 -18.71
C LYS A 107 13.15 18.15 -19.26
N ASN A 108 12.61 17.27 -18.42
CA ASN A 108 11.58 16.28 -18.80
C ASN A 108 10.14 16.84 -18.74
N GLY A 109 9.93 18.12 -18.38
CA GLY A 109 8.65 18.78 -18.57
C GLY A 109 7.93 19.25 -17.30
N ILE A 110 8.55 19.19 -16.12
CA ILE A 110 7.96 19.80 -14.93
C ILE A 110 7.91 21.32 -15.11
N GLY A 111 6.71 21.90 -14.95
CA GLY A 111 6.43 23.32 -14.99
C GLY A 111 6.29 23.95 -13.61
N VAL A 112 5.81 23.19 -12.61
CA VAL A 112 5.62 23.66 -11.23
C VAL A 112 6.26 22.68 -10.26
N PHE A 113 7.18 23.16 -9.45
CA PHE A 113 7.78 22.41 -8.34
C PHE A 113 7.06 22.76 -7.04
N ARG A 114 6.17 21.88 -6.55
CA ARG A 114 5.58 21.97 -5.21
C ARG A 114 6.52 21.28 -4.23
N ILE A 115 7.26 22.09 -3.47
CA ILE A 115 8.33 21.63 -2.59
C ILE A 115 7.86 21.70 -1.14
N PHE A 116 7.94 20.60 -0.40
CA PHE A 116 7.58 20.55 1.02
C PHE A 116 8.64 19.81 1.85
N ASP A 117 8.67 20.10 3.14
CA ASP A 117 9.42 19.34 4.13
C ASP A 117 8.49 18.82 5.22
N ALA A 118 8.74 17.58 5.67
CA ALA A 118 7.89 16.94 6.67
C ALA A 118 7.98 17.62 8.05
N CYS A 119 9.15 18.19 8.40
CA CYS A 119 9.34 18.93 9.64
C CYS A 119 8.95 20.41 9.54
N ASN A 120 8.63 20.90 8.33
CA ASN A 120 8.53 22.34 8.01
C ASN A 120 9.83 23.09 8.31
N ASP A 121 10.98 22.44 8.17
CA ASP A 121 12.29 23.08 8.34
C ASP A 121 12.70 23.77 7.03
N PRO A 122 12.75 25.11 6.98
CA PRO A 122 13.05 25.83 5.74
C PRO A 122 14.44 25.50 5.16
N ARG A 123 15.39 25.07 5.99
CA ARG A 123 16.74 24.68 5.55
C ARG A 123 16.72 23.49 4.59
N ASN A 124 15.77 22.57 4.77
CA ASN A 124 15.60 21.38 3.93
C ASN A 124 14.97 21.70 2.57
N LEU A 125 14.36 22.87 2.41
CA LEU A 125 13.70 23.30 1.16
C LEU A 125 14.62 24.15 0.29
N LYS A 126 15.56 24.89 0.92
CA LYS A 126 16.34 25.95 0.27
C LYS A 126 17.08 25.44 -0.96
N ARG A 127 17.78 24.29 -0.88
CA ARG A 127 18.57 23.79 -2.01
C ARG A 127 17.70 23.43 -3.21
N SER A 128 16.65 22.68 -3.01
CA SER A 128 15.72 22.28 -4.09
C SER A 128 14.97 23.48 -4.69
N ALA A 129 14.64 24.50 -3.87
CA ALA A 129 14.05 25.74 -4.36
C ALA A 129 15.03 26.54 -5.22
N ASP A 130 16.28 26.70 -4.78
CA ASP A 130 17.32 27.37 -5.56
C ASP A 130 17.61 26.66 -6.89
N ALA A 131 17.66 25.33 -6.87
CA ALA A 131 17.82 24.53 -8.07
C ALA A 131 16.63 24.72 -9.03
N ALA A 132 15.40 24.70 -8.52
CA ALA A 132 14.19 24.91 -9.33
C ALA A 132 14.16 26.34 -9.93
N LYS A 133 14.50 27.37 -9.16
CA LYS A 133 14.60 28.76 -9.66
C LYS A 133 15.59 28.89 -10.82
N LYS A 134 16.74 28.19 -10.77
CA LYS A 134 17.74 28.19 -11.85
C LYS A 134 17.18 27.65 -13.16
N THR A 135 16.19 26.77 -13.11
CA THR A 135 15.53 26.21 -14.31
C THR A 135 14.51 27.17 -14.93
N GLY A 136 14.18 28.29 -14.27
CA GLY A 136 13.15 29.23 -14.70
C GLY A 136 11.71 28.71 -14.53
N LYS A 137 11.51 27.61 -13.80
CA LYS A 137 10.19 27.03 -13.54
C LYS A 137 9.57 27.63 -12.28
N HIS A 138 8.24 27.49 -12.14
CA HIS A 138 7.50 27.99 -10.99
C HIS A 138 7.86 27.21 -9.72
N VAL A 139 8.24 27.91 -8.67
CA VAL A 139 8.60 27.37 -7.36
C VAL A 139 7.48 27.64 -6.37
N GLN A 140 6.76 26.60 -6.01
CA GLN A 140 5.74 26.64 -4.97
C GLN A 140 6.29 25.99 -3.71
N MET A 141 6.40 26.75 -2.62
CA MET A 141 6.77 26.16 -1.33
C MET A 141 5.54 25.83 -0.51
N ALA A 142 5.48 24.60 -0.01
CA ALA A 142 4.32 24.09 0.69
C ALA A 142 4.59 23.94 2.20
N ILE A 143 3.61 24.37 2.98
CA ILE A 143 3.57 24.25 4.43
C ILE A 143 2.78 22.99 4.77
N SER A 144 3.41 22.03 5.43
CA SER A 144 2.74 20.84 5.96
C SER A 144 1.85 21.22 7.14
N TYR A 145 0.52 21.13 6.94
CA TYR A 145 -0.45 21.54 7.96
C TYR A 145 -0.64 20.45 9.01
N ALA A 146 -0.67 20.84 10.27
CA ALA A 146 -0.96 19.99 11.42
C ALA A 146 -1.71 20.79 12.49
N VAL A 147 -2.49 20.09 13.33
CA VAL A 147 -3.24 20.69 14.45
C VAL A 147 -2.58 20.26 15.75
N THR A 148 -1.71 21.10 16.29
CA THR A 148 -1.00 20.85 17.56
C THR A 148 -0.84 22.17 18.33
N PRO A 149 -0.47 22.13 19.62
CA PRO A 149 -0.20 23.36 20.39
C PRO A 149 0.95 24.22 19.82
N TYR A 150 1.77 23.67 18.95
CA TYR A 150 2.95 24.33 18.39
C TYR A 150 2.75 24.85 16.97
N HIS A 151 1.68 24.46 16.30
CA HIS A 151 1.33 24.88 14.94
C HIS A 151 0.23 25.94 15.01
N THR A 152 0.63 27.23 15.05
CA THR A 152 -0.28 28.38 15.10
C THR A 152 -0.30 29.14 13.78
N ASN A 153 -1.37 29.94 13.53
CA ASN A 153 -1.47 30.78 12.34
C ASN A 153 -0.28 31.75 12.20
N GLU A 154 0.21 32.30 13.32
CA GLU A 154 1.36 33.20 13.35
C GLU A 154 2.64 32.50 12.89
N LYS A 155 2.90 31.27 13.38
CA LYS A 155 4.06 30.48 12.97
C LYS A 155 3.98 30.10 11.50
N TYR A 156 2.80 29.70 11.01
CA TYR A 156 2.61 29.41 9.60
C TYR A 156 2.79 30.66 8.71
N ALA A 157 2.32 31.83 9.15
CA ALA A 157 2.51 33.08 8.44
C ALA A 157 3.98 33.52 8.40
N GLU A 158 4.73 33.33 9.49
CA GLU A 158 6.18 33.60 9.49
C GLU A 158 6.94 32.59 8.59
N LEU A 159 6.52 31.33 8.57
CA LEU A 159 7.10 30.34 7.66
C LEU A 159 6.82 30.70 6.19
N ALA A 160 5.59 31.13 5.86
CA ALA A 160 5.24 31.62 4.53
C ALA A 160 6.11 32.84 4.12
N LYS A 161 6.34 33.76 5.04
CA LYS A 161 7.26 34.89 4.82
C LYS A 161 8.68 34.42 4.52
N THR A 162 9.22 33.48 5.30
CA THR A 162 10.53 32.86 5.06
C THR A 162 10.60 32.21 3.67
N TYR A 163 9.55 31.52 3.25
CA TYR A 163 9.49 30.92 1.92
C TYR A 163 9.44 31.94 0.79
N ALA A 164 8.71 33.04 0.99
CA ALA A 164 8.72 34.18 0.05
C ALA A 164 10.11 34.82 -0.06
N GLU A 165 10.82 35.00 1.07
CA GLU A 165 12.21 35.49 1.12
C GLU A 165 13.17 34.51 0.41
N PHE A 166 12.91 33.20 0.40
CA PHE A 166 13.67 32.22 -0.37
C PHE A 166 13.35 32.27 -1.87
N GLY A 167 12.42 33.12 -2.28
CA GLY A 167 12.06 33.33 -3.68
C GLY A 167 10.97 32.39 -4.18
N ALA A 168 10.09 31.90 -3.30
CA ALA A 168 8.90 31.18 -3.73
C ALA A 168 8.02 32.07 -4.61
N ASP A 169 7.48 31.49 -5.69
CA ASP A 169 6.52 32.17 -6.57
C ASP A 169 5.08 32.04 -6.04
N SER A 170 4.82 31.06 -5.19
CA SER A 170 3.56 30.87 -4.47
C SER A 170 3.74 30.01 -3.22
N ILE A 171 2.78 30.11 -2.27
CA ILE A 171 2.73 29.30 -1.06
C ILE A 171 1.57 28.30 -1.17
N CYS A 172 1.77 27.05 -0.77
CA CYS A 172 0.71 26.07 -0.64
C CYS A 172 0.51 25.67 0.83
N ILE A 173 -0.72 25.73 1.32
CA ILE A 173 -1.09 25.09 2.59
C ILE A 173 -1.48 23.64 2.26
N LYS A 174 -0.71 22.68 2.77
CA LYS A 174 -0.86 21.25 2.44
C LYS A 174 -1.41 20.47 3.62
N ASP A 175 -2.72 20.21 3.58
CA ASP A 175 -3.45 19.44 4.57
C ASP A 175 -3.71 18.00 4.07
N MET A 176 -2.80 17.10 4.41
CA MET A 176 -2.80 15.69 4.00
C MET A 176 -3.90 14.85 4.66
N SER A 177 -4.46 15.31 5.75
CA SER A 177 -5.41 14.53 6.57
C SER A 177 -6.82 15.10 6.57
N GLY A 178 -7.06 16.23 5.91
CA GLY A 178 -8.35 16.92 5.93
C GLY A 178 -8.70 17.51 7.30
N LEU A 179 -7.69 18.01 8.04
CA LEU A 179 -7.82 18.55 9.37
C LEU A 179 -8.16 20.05 9.38
N LEU A 180 -7.91 20.73 8.26
CA LEU A 180 -8.10 22.16 8.12
C LEU A 180 -9.60 22.49 8.13
N LYS A 181 -10.08 23.02 9.26
CA LYS A 181 -11.47 23.39 9.44
C LYS A 181 -11.80 24.66 8.66
N PRO A 182 -13.05 24.87 8.19
CA PRO A 182 -13.42 26.01 7.33
C PRO A 182 -13.01 27.37 7.88
N TYR A 183 -13.34 27.69 9.13
CA TYR A 183 -12.98 28.98 9.72
C TYR A 183 -11.49 29.08 10.07
N ALA A 184 -10.83 27.96 10.41
CA ALA A 184 -9.38 27.95 10.59
C ALA A 184 -8.65 28.21 9.26
N ALA A 185 -9.18 27.73 8.12
CA ALA A 185 -8.67 28.07 6.80
C ALA A 185 -8.80 29.56 6.49
N TYR A 186 -9.99 30.14 6.80
CA TYR A 186 -10.20 31.57 6.64
C TYR A 186 -9.15 32.39 7.41
N ASP A 187 -8.99 32.11 8.70
CA ASP A 187 -8.07 32.84 9.57
C ASP A 187 -6.61 32.63 9.14
N LEU A 188 -6.23 31.42 8.75
CA LEU A 188 -4.87 31.09 8.31
C LEU A 188 -4.51 31.80 6.99
N VAL A 189 -5.41 31.78 6.00
CA VAL A 189 -5.20 32.47 4.73
C VAL A 189 -5.05 33.97 4.95
N LYS A 190 -5.91 34.58 5.78
CA LYS A 190 -5.80 36.02 6.16
C LYS A 190 -4.45 36.31 6.82
N ALA A 191 -4.00 35.48 7.76
CA ALA A 191 -2.72 35.68 8.44
C ALA A 191 -1.53 35.59 7.46
N ILE A 192 -1.56 34.65 6.51
CA ILE A 192 -0.50 34.50 5.49
C ILE A 192 -0.53 35.69 4.52
N LYS A 193 -1.70 36.04 3.97
CA LYS A 193 -1.84 37.17 3.02
C LYS A 193 -1.47 38.53 3.65
N ALA A 194 -1.52 38.66 4.97
CA ALA A 194 -1.01 39.83 5.66
C ALA A 194 0.51 39.90 5.72
N LYS A 195 1.25 38.83 5.41
CA LYS A 195 2.71 38.76 5.46
C LYS A 195 3.36 38.62 4.08
N VAL A 196 2.63 38.14 3.06
CA VAL A 196 3.15 37.87 1.72
C VAL A 196 2.19 38.36 0.63
N ASP A 197 2.73 38.89 -0.47
CA ASP A 197 1.97 39.34 -1.64
C ASP A 197 1.92 38.31 -2.77
N ILE A 198 2.51 37.14 -2.59
CA ILE A 198 2.50 36.05 -3.58
C ILE A 198 1.25 35.20 -3.44
N PRO A 199 0.83 34.46 -4.50
CA PRO A 199 -0.35 33.60 -4.47
C PRO A 199 -0.31 32.57 -3.36
N VAL A 200 -1.48 32.31 -2.76
CA VAL A 200 -1.71 31.28 -1.73
C VAL A 200 -2.64 30.21 -2.29
N GLN A 201 -2.18 28.96 -2.24
CA GLN A 201 -2.92 27.78 -2.70
C GLN A 201 -3.32 26.90 -1.53
N ILE A 202 -4.52 26.31 -1.60
CA ILE A 202 -5.03 25.40 -0.59
C ILE A 202 -5.16 23.99 -1.16
N HIS A 203 -4.46 23.06 -0.52
CA HIS A 203 -4.55 21.62 -0.76
C HIS A 203 -5.10 20.96 0.50
N THR A 204 -6.27 20.34 0.41
CA THR A 204 -6.87 19.61 1.53
C THR A 204 -7.58 18.34 1.06
N HIS A 205 -7.37 17.24 1.80
CA HIS A 205 -8.05 15.99 1.54
C HIS A 205 -9.50 16.00 2.06
N ALA A 206 -10.37 15.22 1.42
CA ALA A 206 -11.80 15.14 1.77
C ALA A 206 -12.10 14.13 2.90
N THR A 207 -11.07 13.53 3.49
CA THR A 207 -11.18 12.38 4.39
C THR A 207 -12.08 12.63 5.60
N THR A 208 -12.10 13.85 6.13
CA THR A 208 -12.96 14.22 7.28
C THR A 208 -14.34 14.75 6.88
N GLY A 209 -14.57 14.95 5.56
CA GLY A 209 -15.80 15.55 5.02
C GLY A 209 -15.85 17.08 5.06
N LEU A 210 -14.81 17.76 5.54
CA LEU A 210 -14.79 19.23 5.71
C LEU A 210 -14.31 19.98 4.47
N SER A 211 -13.63 19.33 3.53
CA SER A 211 -12.82 19.95 2.48
C SER A 211 -13.59 20.96 1.61
N VAL A 212 -14.82 20.66 1.19
CA VAL A 212 -15.62 21.58 0.34
C VAL A 212 -15.87 22.91 1.07
N ALA A 213 -16.31 22.86 2.33
CA ALA A 213 -16.52 24.06 3.14
C ALA A 213 -15.21 24.80 3.46
N THR A 214 -14.11 24.03 3.63
CA THR A 214 -12.77 24.58 3.83
C THR A 214 -12.30 25.38 2.63
N LEU A 215 -12.45 24.82 1.40
CA LEU A 215 -12.09 25.51 0.16
C LEU A 215 -12.92 26.77 -0.07
N LEU A 216 -14.24 26.73 0.22
CA LEU A 216 -15.08 27.92 0.14
C LEU A 216 -14.58 29.01 1.08
N LYS A 217 -14.32 28.71 2.34
CA LYS A 217 -13.85 29.68 3.32
C LYS A 217 -12.45 30.19 3.00
N ALA A 218 -11.61 29.37 2.40
CA ALA A 218 -10.29 29.80 1.91
C ALA A 218 -10.41 30.79 0.76
N ALA A 219 -11.32 30.56 -0.21
CA ALA A 219 -11.60 31.49 -1.31
C ALA A 219 -12.08 32.84 -0.77
N GLU A 220 -13.06 32.85 0.15
CA GLU A 220 -13.55 34.07 0.81
C GLU A 220 -12.45 34.84 1.59
N ALA A 221 -11.43 34.12 2.08
CA ALA A 221 -10.29 34.73 2.77
C ALA A 221 -9.24 35.31 1.84
N GLY A 222 -9.31 35.04 0.53
CA GLY A 222 -8.39 35.51 -0.48
C GLY A 222 -7.32 34.50 -0.90
N ALA A 223 -7.58 33.21 -0.78
CA ALA A 223 -6.79 32.18 -1.46
C ALA A 223 -6.91 32.40 -3.00
N ASP A 224 -5.83 32.14 -3.72
CA ASP A 224 -5.75 32.38 -5.17
C ASP A 224 -5.98 31.10 -5.98
N VAL A 225 -5.59 29.93 -5.43
CA VAL A 225 -5.67 28.63 -6.11
C VAL A 225 -6.20 27.58 -5.15
N LEU A 226 -7.07 26.69 -5.63
CA LEU A 226 -7.60 25.56 -4.88
C LEU A 226 -7.26 24.25 -5.58
N ASP A 227 -6.91 23.23 -4.80
CA ASP A 227 -6.70 21.87 -5.29
C ASP A 227 -7.99 21.08 -5.30
N THR A 228 -8.29 20.45 -6.43
CA THR A 228 -9.50 19.64 -6.63
C THR A 228 -9.20 18.39 -7.43
N ALA A 229 -10.11 17.44 -7.45
CA ALA A 229 -10.03 16.26 -8.30
C ALA A 229 -11.35 16.06 -9.05
N ILE A 230 -11.27 15.64 -10.32
CA ILE A 230 -12.46 15.33 -11.13
C ILE A 230 -13.40 14.39 -10.35
N SER A 231 -14.71 14.62 -10.39
CA SER A 231 -15.68 14.02 -9.46
C SER A 231 -15.64 12.50 -9.38
N SER A 232 -15.38 11.81 -10.48
CA SER A 232 -15.24 10.35 -10.52
C SER A 232 -14.02 9.82 -9.77
N MET A 233 -13.04 10.69 -9.46
CA MET A 233 -11.81 10.39 -8.69
C MET A 233 -11.69 11.26 -7.42
N ALA A 234 -12.80 11.80 -6.95
CA ALA A 234 -12.86 12.69 -5.79
C ALA A 234 -13.44 12.02 -4.55
N MET A 235 -13.46 12.76 -3.45
CA MET A 235 -14.04 12.43 -2.14
C MET A 235 -13.34 11.26 -1.41
N GLY A 236 -13.85 10.88 -0.26
CA GLY A 236 -13.21 9.89 0.62
C GLY A 236 -11.78 10.32 1.00
N THR A 237 -10.81 9.48 0.72
CA THR A 237 -9.39 9.78 0.96
C THR A 237 -8.76 10.71 -0.08
N SER A 238 -9.47 11.02 -1.18
CA SER A 238 -9.04 11.97 -2.22
C SER A 238 -9.41 13.42 -1.85
N HIS A 239 -9.77 14.24 -2.82
CA HIS A 239 -10.01 15.68 -2.70
C HIS A 239 -11.46 16.05 -3.01
N SER A 240 -11.82 17.33 -2.82
CA SER A 240 -13.13 17.85 -3.24
C SER A 240 -13.30 17.72 -4.75
N ALA A 241 -14.53 17.42 -5.18
CA ALA A 241 -14.84 17.29 -6.60
C ALA A 241 -14.69 18.64 -7.33
N THR A 242 -13.94 18.65 -8.43
CA THR A 242 -13.68 19.85 -9.26
C THR A 242 -14.99 20.49 -9.71
N GLU A 243 -15.91 19.70 -10.23
CA GLU A 243 -17.21 20.18 -10.73
C GLU A 243 -18.08 20.79 -9.61
N THR A 244 -18.00 20.24 -8.39
CA THR A 244 -18.69 20.79 -7.22
C THR A 244 -18.15 22.15 -6.86
N ILE A 245 -16.82 22.33 -6.85
CA ILE A 245 -16.20 23.62 -6.53
C ILE A 245 -16.50 24.65 -7.63
N VAL A 246 -16.45 24.27 -8.91
CA VAL A 246 -16.79 25.14 -10.01
C VAL A 246 -18.23 25.67 -9.90
N GLU A 247 -19.22 24.78 -9.72
CA GLU A 247 -20.64 25.19 -9.59
C GLU A 247 -20.91 25.96 -8.28
N MET A 248 -20.22 25.64 -7.19
CA MET A 248 -20.33 26.36 -5.92
C MET A 248 -19.88 27.82 -6.05
N LEU A 249 -18.84 28.09 -6.82
CA LEU A 249 -18.28 29.45 -6.98
C LEU A 249 -18.87 30.21 -8.13
N LYS A 250 -19.64 29.57 -9.01
CA LYS A 250 -20.23 30.14 -10.20
C LYS A 250 -21.13 31.35 -9.91
N GLY A 251 -20.97 32.41 -10.66
CA GLY A 251 -21.70 33.65 -10.53
C GLY A 251 -21.35 34.47 -9.28
N THR A 252 -20.33 34.07 -8.52
CA THR A 252 -19.77 34.86 -7.42
C THR A 252 -18.53 35.62 -7.87
N GLU A 253 -17.98 36.48 -7.03
CA GLU A 253 -16.70 37.16 -7.28
C GLU A 253 -15.50 36.20 -7.35
N TYR A 254 -15.68 34.93 -6.95
CA TYR A 254 -14.70 33.84 -6.94
C TYR A 254 -14.85 32.89 -8.13
N ASP A 255 -15.71 33.19 -9.10
CA ASP A 255 -16.02 32.35 -10.25
C ASP A 255 -14.72 31.89 -10.98
N THR A 256 -14.64 30.60 -11.31
CA THR A 256 -13.47 30.01 -11.96
C THR A 256 -13.46 30.18 -13.47
N ASP A 257 -14.60 30.49 -14.09
CA ASP A 257 -14.87 30.51 -15.55
C ASP A 257 -14.65 29.15 -16.26
N LEU A 258 -14.51 28.04 -15.53
CA LEU A 258 -14.32 26.73 -16.16
C LEU A 258 -15.62 26.17 -16.71
N ASP A 259 -15.54 25.52 -17.90
CA ASP A 259 -16.70 24.90 -18.54
C ASP A 259 -17.09 23.58 -17.84
N ILE A 260 -18.23 23.60 -17.15
CA ILE A 260 -18.78 22.44 -16.44
C ILE A 260 -19.06 21.26 -17.39
N ASN A 261 -19.48 21.50 -18.64
CA ASN A 261 -19.80 20.43 -19.57
C ASN A 261 -18.54 19.68 -20.00
N ALA A 262 -17.44 20.41 -20.26
CA ALA A 262 -16.16 19.80 -20.56
C ALA A 262 -15.60 18.98 -19.35
N LEU A 263 -15.81 19.47 -18.13
CA LEU A 263 -15.46 18.74 -16.91
C LEU A 263 -16.28 17.45 -16.76
N LEU A 264 -17.59 17.49 -17.03
CA LEU A 264 -18.45 16.30 -16.95
C LEU A 264 -18.07 15.22 -17.99
N GLU A 265 -17.58 15.62 -19.18
CA GLU A 265 -17.05 14.65 -20.15
C GLU A 265 -15.79 13.96 -19.65
N ILE A 266 -14.88 14.70 -19.00
CA ILE A 266 -13.67 14.14 -18.39
C ILE A 266 -14.07 13.21 -17.22
N ALA A 267 -15.04 13.62 -16.41
CA ALA A 267 -15.56 12.79 -15.33
C ALA A 267 -16.18 11.48 -15.82
N ALA A 268 -16.89 11.52 -16.95
CA ALA A 268 -17.45 10.31 -17.56
C ALA A 268 -16.34 9.32 -17.97
N TYR A 269 -15.26 9.82 -18.57
CA TYR A 269 -14.10 9.01 -18.93
C TYR A 269 -13.45 8.37 -17.68
N PHE A 270 -13.09 9.15 -16.67
CA PHE A 270 -12.45 8.61 -15.47
C PHE A 270 -13.38 7.73 -14.62
N ARG A 271 -14.69 7.82 -14.77
CA ARG A 271 -15.64 6.87 -14.15
C ARG A 271 -15.47 5.47 -14.72
N GLU A 272 -15.23 5.35 -16.02
CA GLU A 272 -14.93 4.07 -16.66
C GLU A 272 -13.53 3.58 -16.23
N VAL A 273 -12.52 4.45 -16.32
CA VAL A 273 -11.14 4.15 -15.88
C VAL A 273 -11.10 3.64 -14.44
N ARG A 274 -11.88 4.21 -13.52
CA ARG A 274 -11.95 3.79 -12.12
C ARG A 274 -12.27 2.30 -11.97
N THR A 275 -13.05 1.73 -12.88
CA THR A 275 -13.40 0.30 -12.86
C THR A 275 -12.19 -0.61 -13.10
N HIS A 276 -11.17 -0.12 -13.82
CA HIS A 276 -9.92 -0.86 -14.04
C HIS A 276 -9.12 -1.12 -12.75
N TYR A 277 -9.43 -0.40 -11.67
CA TYR A 277 -8.73 -0.44 -10.38
C TYR A 277 -9.61 -0.91 -9.23
N ALA A 278 -10.74 -1.54 -9.52
CA ALA A 278 -11.77 -1.87 -8.53
C ALA A 278 -11.27 -2.79 -7.39
N SER A 279 -10.27 -3.64 -7.65
CA SER A 279 -9.65 -4.48 -6.61
C SER A 279 -8.83 -3.69 -5.59
N LEU A 280 -8.42 -2.47 -5.95
CA LEU A 280 -7.60 -1.57 -5.12
C LEU A 280 -8.43 -0.49 -4.43
N GLU A 281 -9.74 -0.43 -4.70
CA GLU A 281 -10.63 0.59 -4.17
C GLU A 281 -10.55 0.63 -2.64
N SER A 282 -10.37 1.84 -2.10
CA SER A 282 -10.38 2.03 -0.65
C SER A 282 -11.74 1.68 -0.07
N LYS A 283 -11.76 1.01 1.08
CA LYS A 283 -13.00 0.76 1.84
C LYS A 283 -13.55 2.01 2.53
N PHE A 284 -12.76 3.08 2.61
CA PHE A 284 -13.14 4.37 3.18
C PHE A 284 -13.79 5.26 2.12
N LEU A 285 -15.03 4.94 1.74
CA LEU A 285 -15.76 5.64 0.67
C LEU A 285 -16.41 6.96 1.12
N GLY A 286 -16.54 7.18 2.41
CA GLY A 286 -17.17 8.38 3.02
C GLY A 286 -16.21 9.15 3.91
N ALA A 287 -16.78 10.04 4.74
CA ALA A 287 -16.00 10.76 5.74
C ALA A 287 -15.60 9.83 6.91
N ASP A 288 -14.32 9.87 7.31
CA ASP A 288 -13.82 9.21 8.51
C ASP A 288 -13.43 10.24 9.58
N THR A 289 -14.34 10.50 10.50
CA THR A 289 -14.14 11.50 11.55
C THR A 289 -13.17 11.08 12.66
N ARG A 290 -12.75 9.79 12.73
CA ARG A 290 -11.69 9.34 13.66
C ARG A 290 -10.38 10.08 13.41
N ILE A 291 -10.15 10.52 12.17
CA ILE A 291 -8.99 11.30 11.76
C ILE A 291 -8.90 12.64 12.47
N LEU A 292 -10.03 13.26 12.82
CA LEU A 292 -10.03 14.51 13.59
C LEU A 292 -9.38 14.37 14.97
N ALA A 293 -9.37 13.17 15.54
CA ALA A 293 -8.71 12.86 16.81
C ALA A 293 -7.31 12.31 16.63
N SER A 294 -7.12 11.34 15.73
CA SER A 294 -5.82 10.67 15.51
C SER A 294 -4.84 11.47 14.64
N GLN A 295 -5.35 12.39 13.82
CA GLN A 295 -4.61 13.18 12.82
C GLN A 295 -3.85 12.35 11.76
N VAL A 296 -4.17 11.08 11.63
CA VAL A 296 -3.52 10.15 10.71
C VAL A 296 -4.06 10.34 9.29
N PRO A 297 -3.22 10.54 8.26
CA PRO A 297 -3.68 10.59 6.88
C PRO A 297 -4.41 9.30 6.47
N GLY A 298 -5.51 9.44 5.70
CA GLY A 298 -6.36 8.31 5.30
C GLY A 298 -5.61 7.18 4.60
N GLY A 299 -4.66 7.51 3.72
CA GLY A 299 -3.79 6.53 3.05
C GLY A 299 -2.88 5.75 4.02
N MET A 300 -2.44 6.40 5.12
CA MET A 300 -1.67 5.72 6.15
C MET A 300 -2.56 4.78 6.98
N LEU A 301 -3.79 5.17 7.29
CA LEU A 301 -4.74 4.34 8.01
C LEU A 301 -5.00 3.02 7.28
N SER A 302 -5.23 3.08 5.96
CA SER A 302 -5.41 1.89 5.11
C SER A 302 -4.16 0.99 5.09
N ASN A 303 -2.97 1.60 5.05
CA ASN A 303 -1.72 0.85 5.11
C ASN A 303 -1.54 0.15 6.46
N LEU A 304 -1.78 0.84 7.59
CA LEU A 304 -1.70 0.26 8.93
C LEU A 304 -2.69 -0.92 9.09
N GLU A 305 -3.93 -0.76 8.62
CA GLU A 305 -4.93 -1.83 8.64
C GLU A 305 -4.44 -3.07 7.86
N SER A 306 -3.93 -2.86 6.65
CA SER A 306 -3.40 -3.94 5.81
C SER A 306 -2.22 -4.65 6.47
N GLN A 307 -1.30 -3.89 7.05
CA GLN A 307 -0.11 -4.43 7.73
C GLN A 307 -0.47 -5.22 8.98
N LEU A 308 -1.39 -4.71 9.81
CA LEU A 308 -1.87 -5.44 11.00
C LEU A 308 -2.61 -6.71 10.61
N LYS A 309 -3.38 -6.70 9.51
CA LYS A 309 -4.04 -7.91 8.97
C LYS A 309 -3.02 -8.95 8.51
N GLN A 310 -1.97 -8.55 7.78
CA GLN A 310 -0.90 -9.45 7.36
C GLN A 310 -0.18 -10.11 8.54
N GLN A 311 -0.14 -9.42 9.69
CA GLN A 311 0.45 -9.93 10.92
C GLN A 311 -0.53 -10.69 11.82
N GLY A 312 -1.77 -10.89 11.37
CA GLY A 312 -2.81 -11.52 12.18
C GLY A 312 -3.23 -10.73 13.42
N LYS A 313 -3.00 -9.40 13.41
CA LYS A 313 -3.23 -8.47 14.54
C LYS A 313 -4.21 -7.34 14.20
N ALA A 314 -5.18 -7.62 13.32
CA ALA A 314 -6.19 -6.63 12.89
C ALA A 314 -7.00 -6.06 14.08
N ASP A 315 -7.15 -6.83 15.16
CA ASP A 315 -7.78 -6.44 16.41
C ASP A 315 -7.03 -5.32 17.17
N LYS A 316 -5.76 -5.09 16.85
CA LYS A 316 -4.91 -4.07 17.51
C LYS A 316 -5.01 -2.67 16.91
N MET A 317 -5.84 -2.46 15.90
CA MET A 317 -5.92 -1.17 15.20
C MET A 317 -6.23 0.01 16.13
N ASP A 318 -7.18 -0.14 17.05
CA ASP A 318 -7.55 0.93 17.99
C ASP A 318 -6.44 1.22 19.01
N ASP A 319 -5.70 0.19 19.44
CA ASP A 319 -4.55 0.35 20.32
C ASP A 319 -3.43 1.11 19.60
N VAL A 320 -3.18 0.79 18.33
CA VAL A 320 -2.19 1.49 17.50
C VAL A 320 -2.57 2.96 17.31
N LEU A 321 -3.83 3.27 17.05
CA LEU A 321 -4.30 4.65 16.88
C LEU A 321 -4.11 5.47 18.17
N LYS A 322 -4.37 4.88 19.34
CA LYS A 322 -4.12 5.52 20.65
C LYS A 322 -2.63 5.75 20.88
N GLU A 323 -1.81 4.73 20.61
CA GLU A 323 -0.36 4.83 20.80
C GLU A 323 0.29 5.80 19.83
N LEU A 324 -0.25 5.94 18.61
CA LEU A 324 0.23 6.90 17.63
C LEU A 324 0.16 8.34 18.15
N VAL A 325 -0.90 8.70 18.87
CA VAL A 325 -1.01 10.03 19.51
C VAL A 325 0.10 10.24 20.53
N ASN A 326 0.47 9.20 21.30
CA ASN A 326 1.56 9.27 22.26
C ASN A 326 2.93 9.40 21.56
N VAL A 327 3.18 8.58 20.54
CA VAL A 327 4.42 8.63 19.76
C VAL A 327 4.57 9.99 19.07
N HIS A 328 3.48 10.53 18.50
CA HIS A 328 3.46 11.85 17.89
C HIS A 328 3.86 12.97 18.88
N LYS A 329 3.37 12.88 20.11
CA LYS A 329 3.78 13.79 21.19
C LYS A 329 5.26 13.61 21.55
N ASP A 330 5.70 12.37 21.74
CA ASP A 330 7.06 12.04 22.17
C ASP A 330 8.13 12.47 21.15
N VAL A 331 7.79 12.48 19.87
CA VAL A 331 8.69 12.94 18.79
C VAL A 331 8.66 14.45 18.55
N GLY A 332 7.93 15.22 19.36
CA GLY A 332 7.90 16.69 19.25
C GLY A 332 6.88 17.21 18.24
N TYR A 333 5.76 16.52 18.04
CA TYR A 333 4.61 16.97 17.24
C TYR A 333 4.90 17.30 15.77
N VAL A 334 5.75 16.51 15.14
CA VAL A 334 6.06 16.66 13.71
C VAL A 334 4.80 16.47 12.85
N PRO A 335 4.59 17.25 11.76
CA PRO A 335 3.45 16.99 10.87
C PRO A 335 3.46 15.56 10.32
N LEU A 336 2.28 14.91 10.32
CA LEU A 336 2.13 13.53 9.85
C LEU A 336 1.96 13.49 8.32
N VAL A 337 3.03 13.76 7.61
CA VAL A 337 3.16 13.66 6.15
C VAL A 337 4.31 12.71 5.82
N THR A 338 4.43 12.25 4.58
CA THR A 338 5.55 11.39 4.19
C THR A 338 6.89 12.14 4.29
N PRO A 339 7.97 11.60 4.95
CA PRO A 339 8.06 10.25 5.52
C PRO A 339 7.63 10.15 7.00
N THR A 340 7.47 11.24 7.73
CA THR A 340 7.24 11.25 9.19
C THR A 340 6.00 10.47 9.63
N SER A 341 4.92 10.50 8.83
CA SER A 341 3.73 9.71 9.10
C SER A 341 4.03 8.21 9.16
N GLN A 342 4.86 7.69 8.25
CA GLN A 342 5.25 6.27 8.25
C GLN A 342 6.18 5.95 9.42
N ILE A 343 7.14 6.83 9.71
CA ILE A 343 8.08 6.67 10.84
C ILE A 343 7.31 6.56 12.15
N VAL A 344 6.42 7.53 12.43
CA VAL A 344 5.60 7.59 13.64
C VAL A 344 4.62 6.41 13.70
N GLY A 345 3.97 6.07 12.58
CA GLY A 345 3.03 4.96 12.50
C GLY A 345 3.69 3.61 12.74
N THR A 346 4.84 3.35 12.11
CA THR A 346 5.59 2.10 12.33
C THR A 346 6.05 1.97 13.76
N GLN A 347 6.55 3.06 14.36
CA GLN A 347 6.93 3.04 15.77
C GLN A 347 5.74 2.78 16.69
N ALA A 348 4.55 3.34 16.41
CA ALA A 348 3.34 3.06 17.17
C ALA A 348 2.93 1.58 17.10
N VAL A 349 3.01 0.97 15.90
CA VAL A 349 2.78 -0.47 15.75
C VAL A 349 3.80 -1.29 16.56
N PHE A 350 5.07 -0.93 16.51
CA PHE A 350 6.11 -1.63 17.28
C PHE A 350 5.89 -1.51 18.77
N ASN A 351 5.48 -0.35 19.26
CA ASN A 351 5.16 -0.14 20.67
C ASN A 351 4.00 -1.04 21.13
N VAL A 352 2.97 -1.22 20.30
CA VAL A 352 1.83 -2.08 20.62
C VAL A 352 2.19 -3.57 20.56
N LEU A 353 3.03 -3.97 19.60
CA LEU A 353 3.37 -5.38 19.40
C LEU A 353 4.47 -5.88 20.35
N PHE A 354 5.43 -5.03 20.68
CA PHE A 354 6.66 -5.46 21.41
C PHE A 354 6.85 -4.76 22.76
N GLY A 355 5.98 -3.82 23.12
CA GLY A 355 6.16 -2.96 24.29
C GLY A 355 6.74 -1.60 23.92
N ARG A 356 6.32 -0.58 24.68
CA ARG A 356 6.58 0.83 24.37
C ARG A 356 8.09 1.12 24.39
N TYR A 357 8.63 1.45 23.20
CA TYR A 357 10.05 1.75 22.93
C TYR A 357 11.04 0.64 23.33
N GLU A 358 10.58 -0.60 23.49
CA GLU A 358 11.47 -1.76 23.61
C GLU A 358 12.27 -1.98 22.33
N ARG A 359 11.65 -1.67 21.20
CA ARG A 359 12.30 -1.62 19.88
C ARG A 359 12.07 -0.27 19.24
N MET A 360 13.16 0.40 18.90
CA MET A 360 13.13 1.68 18.16
C MET A 360 13.63 1.45 16.75
N THR A 361 12.87 1.91 15.73
CA THR A 361 13.32 1.84 14.33
C THR A 361 14.48 2.81 14.09
N GLY A 362 15.34 2.51 13.11
CA GLY A 362 16.46 3.38 12.76
C GLY A 362 15.98 4.77 12.36
N GLU A 363 14.94 4.85 11.53
CA GLU A 363 14.38 6.09 11.05
C GLU A 363 13.71 6.91 12.17
N PHE A 364 13.13 6.24 13.18
CA PHE A 364 12.57 6.94 14.34
C PHE A 364 13.70 7.51 15.22
N ALA A 365 14.80 6.76 15.38
CA ALA A 365 15.99 7.25 16.06
C ALA A 365 16.60 8.44 15.32
N ASP A 366 16.74 8.36 13.99
CA ASP A 366 17.24 9.46 13.14
C ASP A 366 16.37 10.71 13.22
N LEU A 367 15.04 10.54 13.30
CA LEU A 367 14.11 11.65 13.48
C LEU A 367 14.32 12.34 14.84
N LEU A 368 14.46 11.57 15.91
CA LEU A 368 14.70 12.09 17.27
C LEU A 368 16.02 12.83 17.42
N VAL A 369 17.07 12.40 16.71
CA VAL A 369 18.39 13.05 16.78
C VAL A 369 18.55 14.22 15.80
N GLY A 370 17.50 14.57 15.03
CA GLY A 370 17.49 15.75 14.14
C GLY A 370 18.02 15.51 12.74
N ARG A 371 18.27 14.27 12.30
CA ARG A 371 18.70 13.96 10.92
C ARG A 371 17.65 14.21 9.85
N TYR A 372 16.38 14.45 10.24
CA TYR A 372 15.29 14.89 9.33
C TYR A 372 15.05 16.41 9.37
N GLY A 373 15.72 17.14 10.26
CA GLY A 373 15.55 18.58 10.43
C GLY A 373 15.09 18.96 11.83
N LYS A 374 14.80 20.25 12.01
CA LYS A 374 14.34 20.79 13.29
C LYS A 374 12.89 20.41 13.56
N LEU A 375 12.64 19.80 14.70
CA LEU A 375 11.30 19.43 15.13
C LEU A 375 10.50 20.66 15.66
N PRO A 376 9.16 20.66 15.56
CA PRO A 376 8.31 21.75 16.03
C PRO A 376 8.38 22.02 17.54
N ALA A 377 8.61 20.95 18.32
CA ALA A 377 8.81 21.01 19.78
C ALA A 377 9.95 20.08 20.19
N GLU A 378 10.46 20.27 21.41
CA GLU A 378 11.46 19.39 21.98
C GLU A 378 10.91 17.97 22.13
N PRO A 379 11.59 16.95 21.56
CA PRO A 379 11.20 15.55 21.74
C PRO A 379 11.50 15.07 23.14
N ASN A 380 10.97 13.90 23.48
CA ASN A 380 11.19 13.26 24.79
C ASN A 380 12.69 13.02 25.02
N ALA A 381 13.26 13.65 26.07
CA ALA A 381 14.70 13.64 26.34
C ALA A 381 15.29 12.24 26.57
N GLU A 382 14.54 11.33 27.21
CA GLU A 382 15.00 9.94 27.43
C GLU A 382 15.05 9.16 26.12
N LEU A 383 14.10 9.42 25.21
CA LEU A 383 14.13 8.81 23.87
C LEU A 383 15.25 9.37 23.02
N VAL A 384 15.53 10.67 23.09
CA VAL A 384 16.71 11.28 22.43
C VAL A 384 17.99 10.64 22.90
N LYS A 385 18.17 10.46 24.22
CA LYS A 385 19.35 9.79 24.78
C LYS A 385 19.49 8.35 24.28
N LYS A 386 18.38 7.59 24.23
CA LYS A 386 18.36 6.22 23.69
C LYS A 386 18.68 6.22 22.19
N ALA A 387 18.11 7.15 21.41
CA ALA A 387 18.37 7.29 20.00
C ALA A 387 19.83 7.65 19.68
N LEU A 388 20.43 8.60 20.42
CA LEU A 388 21.85 8.97 20.29
C LEU A 388 22.77 7.75 20.48
N ALA A 389 22.51 6.95 21.52
CA ALA A 389 23.26 5.71 21.77
C ALA A 389 23.09 4.69 20.63
N GLN A 390 21.88 4.59 20.06
CA GLN A 390 21.59 3.65 18.96
C GLN A 390 22.29 4.06 17.65
N VAL A 391 22.33 5.37 17.34
CA VAL A 391 22.92 5.87 16.09
C VAL A 391 24.41 6.24 16.22
N GLY A 392 24.98 6.10 17.41
CA GLY A 392 26.41 6.36 17.68
C GLY A 392 26.77 7.85 17.68
N LEU A 393 25.86 8.74 18.05
CA LEU A 393 26.09 10.18 18.14
C LEU A 393 26.22 10.62 19.63
N GLU A 394 27.07 11.61 19.89
CA GLU A 394 27.20 12.22 21.21
C GLU A 394 26.16 13.30 21.49
N LYS A 395 25.69 13.97 20.45
CA LYS A 395 24.73 15.09 20.52
C LYS A 395 23.81 15.11 19.28
N PRO A 396 22.60 15.72 19.40
CA PRO A 396 21.70 15.88 18.25
C PRO A 396 22.32 16.73 17.13
N VAL A 397 21.88 16.44 15.90
CA VAL A 397 22.23 17.21 14.70
C VAL A 397 21.48 18.55 14.75
N THR A 398 22.20 19.66 14.74
CA THR A 398 21.63 21.02 14.79
C THR A 398 21.89 21.84 13.54
N CYS A 399 22.85 21.43 12.69
CA CYS A 399 23.07 21.98 11.38
C CYS A 399 21.95 21.60 10.40
N ARG A 400 22.02 22.03 9.15
CA ARG A 400 21.21 21.45 8.08
C ARG A 400 21.67 19.99 7.88
N PRO A 401 20.77 18.99 7.99
CA PRO A 401 21.22 17.60 7.95
C PRO A 401 22.00 17.20 6.70
N ALA A 402 21.69 17.78 5.55
CA ALA A 402 22.41 17.53 4.31
C ALA A 402 23.86 18.04 4.29
N ASP A 403 24.23 18.95 5.20
CA ASP A 403 25.62 19.42 5.30
C ASP A 403 26.58 18.34 5.84
N GLU A 404 26.05 17.28 6.43
CA GLU A 404 26.80 16.10 6.89
C GLU A 404 27.02 15.07 5.76
N LEU A 405 26.38 15.25 4.60
CA LEU A 405 26.46 14.31 3.48
C LEU A 405 27.57 14.71 2.51
N PRO A 406 28.50 13.82 2.17
CA PRO A 406 29.41 14.04 1.07
C PRO A 406 28.68 14.01 -0.27
N ASN A 407 29.26 14.55 -1.33
CA ASN A 407 28.75 14.41 -2.67
C ASN A 407 28.59 12.93 -3.02
N GLU A 408 27.47 12.57 -3.65
CA GLU A 408 27.09 11.18 -3.93
C GLU A 408 27.04 10.88 -5.43
N TRP A 409 27.04 11.89 -6.31
CA TRP A 409 26.69 11.69 -7.73
C TRP A 409 27.63 10.73 -8.45
N ASP A 410 28.93 10.91 -8.32
CA ASP A 410 29.93 10.08 -9.05
C ASP A 410 29.85 8.59 -8.65
N ASP A 411 29.67 8.33 -7.36
CA ASP A 411 29.46 6.98 -6.83
C ASP A 411 28.15 6.38 -7.34
N LEU A 412 27.08 7.18 -7.42
CA LEU A 412 25.78 6.74 -7.90
C LEU A 412 25.80 6.37 -9.38
N VAL A 413 26.58 7.12 -10.21
CA VAL A 413 26.79 6.79 -11.63
C VAL A 413 27.38 5.38 -11.79
N VAL A 414 28.41 5.06 -11.00
CA VAL A 414 29.04 3.72 -11.04
C VAL A 414 28.04 2.64 -10.60
N LYS A 415 27.41 2.82 -9.43
CA LYS A 415 26.47 1.84 -8.87
C LYS A 415 25.23 1.61 -9.75
N ALA A 416 24.70 2.67 -10.35
CA ALA A 416 23.56 2.55 -11.26
C ALA A 416 23.90 1.73 -12.50
N LYS A 417 25.12 1.90 -13.05
CA LYS A 417 25.59 1.16 -14.19
C LYS A 417 25.81 -0.32 -13.86
N GLU A 418 26.39 -0.62 -12.70
CA GLU A 418 26.55 -1.99 -12.19
C GLU A 418 25.18 -2.67 -11.96
N ALA A 419 24.16 -1.89 -11.57
CA ALA A 419 22.79 -2.36 -11.38
C ALA A 419 22.01 -2.59 -12.68
N GLY A 420 22.61 -2.33 -13.85
CA GLY A 420 22.01 -2.52 -15.19
C GLY A 420 21.36 -1.27 -15.77
N GLY A 421 21.62 -0.10 -15.22
CA GLY A 421 21.22 1.19 -15.78
C GLY A 421 21.99 1.50 -17.07
N ASN A 422 21.39 2.31 -17.96
CA ASN A 422 21.95 2.66 -19.29
C ASN A 422 22.99 3.79 -19.24
N GLY A 423 23.25 4.35 -18.05
CA GLY A 423 24.20 5.45 -17.83
C GLY A 423 23.63 6.86 -18.04
N SER A 424 22.32 7.00 -18.33
CA SER A 424 21.66 8.31 -18.35
C SER A 424 21.49 8.86 -16.92
N ASP A 425 21.40 10.19 -16.78
CA ASP A 425 21.08 10.84 -15.50
C ASP A 425 19.75 10.29 -14.93
N GLU A 426 18.79 9.96 -15.78
CA GLU A 426 17.51 9.37 -15.43
C GLU A 426 17.65 8.00 -14.74
N ASP A 427 18.47 7.11 -15.27
CA ASP A 427 18.72 5.80 -14.65
C ASP A 427 19.55 5.93 -13.37
N VAL A 428 20.51 6.86 -13.33
CA VAL A 428 21.28 7.16 -12.10
C VAL A 428 20.36 7.65 -11.00
N LEU A 429 19.44 8.58 -11.31
CA LEU A 429 18.45 9.09 -10.36
C LEU A 429 17.45 8.01 -9.95
N THR A 430 17.04 7.13 -10.88
CA THR A 430 16.17 5.98 -10.57
C THR A 430 16.83 5.06 -9.54
N TYR A 431 18.11 4.75 -9.75
CA TYR A 431 18.87 3.95 -8.80
C TYR A 431 19.06 4.67 -7.47
N ALA A 432 19.42 5.97 -7.47
CA ALA A 432 19.61 6.76 -6.27
C ALA A 432 18.38 6.78 -5.37
N MET A 433 17.19 6.96 -5.98
CA MET A 433 15.92 7.01 -5.25
C MET A 433 15.45 5.62 -4.76
N PHE A 434 15.67 4.57 -5.57
CA PHE A 434 15.13 3.24 -5.34
C PHE A 434 16.14 2.12 -5.60
N PRO A 435 17.27 2.07 -4.88
CA PRO A 435 18.39 1.17 -5.18
C PRO A 435 18.02 -0.32 -5.10
N LYS A 436 16.98 -0.68 -4.34
CA LYS A 436 16.51 -2.08 -4.21
C LYS A 436 15.55 -2.49 -5.33
N VAL A 437 14.87 -1.55 -5.96
CA VAL A 437 13.83 -1.80 -6.98
C VAL A 437 14.36 -1.58 -8.39
N ALA A 438 15.16 -0.54 -8.57
CA ALA A 438 15.70 -0.14 -9.88
C ALA A 438 16.41 -1.28 -10.64
N PRO A 439 17.23 -2.16 -10.03
CA PRO A 439 17.87 -3.26 -10.76
C PRO A 439 16.87 -4.26 -11.36
N GLY A 440 15.75 -4.51 -10.66
CA GLY A 440 14.64 -5.34 -11.18
C GLY A 440 13.96 -4.67 -12.36
N PHE A 441 13.61 -3.39 -12.20
CA PHE A 441 12.98 -2.59 -13.25
C PHE A 441 13.86 -2.48 -14.51
N PHE A 442 15.16 -2.21 -14.38
CA PHE A 442 16.07 -2.13 -15.52
C PHE A 442 16.09 -3.42 -16.36
N LYS A 443 15.91 -4.58 -15.74
CA LYS A 443 15.82 -5.88 -16.41
C LYS A 443 14.47 -6.11 -17.11
N THR A 444 13.37 -5.58 -16.51
CA THR A 444 12.02 -5.90 -16.97
C THR A 444 11.36 -4.81 -17.81
N ARG A 445 11.87 -3.58 -17.82
CA ARG A 445 11.24 -2.44 -18.53
C ARG A 445 11.00 -2.69 -20.01
N ALA A 446 11.86 -3.51 -20.67
CA ALA A 446 11.69 -3.88 -22.07
C ALA A 446 10.41 -4.71 -22.33
N ASN A 447 9.82 -5.33 -21.31
CA ASN A 447 8.57 -6.09 -21.42
C ASN A 447 7.34 -5.18 -21.59
N GLY A 448 7.51 -3.87 -21.39
CA GLY A 448 6.43 -2.89 -21.42
C GLY A 448 5.58 -2.84 -20.14
N PRO A 449 4.63 -1.87 -20.08
CA PRO A 449 3.78 -1.67 -18.92
C PRO A 449 2.76 -2.79 -18.74
N VAL A 450 2.26 -2.93 -17.51
CA VAL A 450 1.14 -3.83 -17.20
C VAL A 450 -0.16 -3.30 -17.78
N ASP A 451 -1.06 -4.20 -18.15
CA ASP A 451 -2.45 -3.84 -18.46
C ASP A 451 -3.25 -3.67 -17.16
N ALA A 452 -3.84 -2.51 -16.95
CA ALA A 452 -4.50 -2.14 -15.71
C ALA A 452 -5.73 -3.00 -15.43
N LYS A 453 -6.58 -3.20 -16.45
CA LYS A 453 -7.86 -3.89 -16.29
C LYS A 453 -7.67 -5.36 -15.91
N SER A 454 -6.73 -6.04 -16.53
CA SER A 454 -6.42 -7.44 -16.20
C SER A 454 -5.66 -7.58 -14.88
N SER A 455 -4.86 -6.57 -14.50
CA SER A 455 -4.03 -6.63 -13.29
C SER A 455 -4.76 -6.20 -12.02
N PHE A 456 -5.67 -5.22 -12.12
CA PHE A 456 -6.28 -4.55 -10.97
C PHE A 456 -7.81 -4.46 -11.04
N GLY A 457 -8.44 -4.81 -12.17
CA GLY A 457 -9.88 -4.91 -12.30
C GLY A 457 -10.43 -6.10 -11.50
N ILE A 458 -11.69 -6.03 -11.13
CA ILE A 458 -12.40 -7.23 -10.70
C ILE A 458 -12.68 -8.04 -11.96
N VAL A 459 -12.06 -9.21 -12.09
CA VAL A 459 -12.46 -10.19 -13.09
C VAL A 459 -13.84 -10.66 -12.66
N GLU A 460 -14.89 -10.09 -13.25
CA GLU A 460 -16.21 -10.72 -13.14
C GLU A 460 -16.04 -12.14 -13.69
N THR A 461 -16.15 -13.13 -12.81
CA THR A 461 -16.48 -14.49 -13.26
C THR A 461 -17.72 -14.30 -14.14
N PRO A 462 -17.72 -14.77 -15.42
CA PRO A 462 -18.86 -14.59 -16.28
C PRO A 462 -20.11 -14.93 -15.48
N LYS A 463 -21.01 -13.97 -15.27
CA LYS A 463 -22.32 -14.24 -14.72
C LYS A 463 -22.85 -15.34 -15.61
N ALA A 464 -22.96 -16.56 -15.05
CA ALA A 464 -23.64 -17.63 -15.75
C ALA A 464 -24.95 -17.01 -16.26
N GLU A 465 -25.13 -16.97 -17.56
CA GLU A 465 -26.41 -16.55 -18.14
C GLU A 465 -27.48 -17.29 -17.34
N PRO A 466 -28.59 -16.63 -16.97
CA PRO A 466 -29.64 -17.29 -16.21
C PRO A 466 -29.99 -18.53 -17.01
N ALA A 467 -29.72 -19.69 -16.39
CA ALA A 467 -29.94 -20.99 -17.02
C ALA A 467 -31.37 -20.97 -17.58
N LYS A 468 -31.50 -21.02 -18.91
CA LYS A 468 -32.78 -21.26 -19.55
C LYS A 468 -33.37 -22.47 -18.84
N GLN A 469 -34.62 -22.34 -18.34
CA GLN A 469 -35.31 -23.39 -17.65
C GLN A 469 -35.05 -24.70 -18.39
N ALA A 470 -34.52 -25.70 -17.64
CA ALA A 470 -34.15 -26.98 -18.22
C ALA A 470 -35.36 -27.58 -18.91
N SER A 471 -35.37 -27.53 -20.22
CA SER A 471 -36.29 -28.30 -21.04
C SER A 471 -35.91 -29.79 -20.89
N ASN A 472 -36.87 -30.69 -20.86
CA ASN A 472 -36.59 -32.11 -20.88
C ASN A 472 -35.60 -32.47 -21.98
N GLY A 473 -34.44 -33.05 -21.62
CA GLY A 473 -33.37 -33.34 -22.56
C GLY A 473 -32.12 -33.91 -21.91
N SER A 474 -31.21 -34.43 -22.72
CA SER A 474 -29.91 -34.91 -22.29
C SER A 474 -28.82 -33.91 -22.66
N TYR A 475 -27.97 -33.62 -21.71
CA TYR A 475 -26.88 -32.65 -21.83
C TYR A 475 -25.57 -33.25 -21.33
N THR A 476 -24.45 -32.79 -21.87
CA THR A 476 -23.14 -33.03 -21.26
C THR A 476 -22.72 -31.77 -20.47
N VAL A 477 -22.55 -31.94 -19.17
CA VAL A 477 -22.08 -30.85 -18.27
C VAL A 477 -20.64 -31.14 -17.91
N THR A 478 -19.75 -30.23 -18.15
CA THR A 478 -18.35 -30.37 -17.77
C THR A 478 -18.08 -29.61 -16.47
N VAL A 479 -17.63 -30.32 -15.42
CA VAL A 479 -17.25 -29.75 -14.13
C VAL A 479 -15.76 -30.02 -13.91
N ASN A 480 -14.96 -28.96 -13.75
CA ASN A 480 -13.51 -29.08 -13.56
C ASN A 480 -12.81 -29.93 -14.63
N GLY A 481 -13.23 -29.81 -15.90
CA GLY A 481 -12.67 -30.59 -17.02
C GLY A 481 -13.20 -32.01 -17.16
N THR A 482 -14.04 -32.49 -16.24
CA THR A 482 -14.64 -33.84 -16.31
C THR A 482 -16.06 -33.75 -16.88
N PRO A 483 -16.39 -34.44 -18.00
CA PRO A 483 -17.73 -34.47 -18.59
C PRO A 483 -18.68 -35.42 -17.83
N TYR A 484 -19.91 -34.94 -17.56
CA TYR A 484 -21.00 -35.70 -16.96
C TYR A 484 -22.17 -35.69 -17.91
N ASN A 485 -22.74 -36.89 -18.18
CA ASN A 485 -23.99 -37.03 -18.92
C ASN A 485 -25.17 -36.79 -17.97
N VAL A 486 -25.92 -35.71 -18.25
CA VAL A 486 -27.04 -35.28 -17.42
C VAL A 486 -28.31 -35.34 -18.25
N THR A 487 -29.30 -36.09 -17.75
CA THR A 487 -30.65 -36.14 -18.34
C THR A 487 -31.63 -35.45 -17.39
N SER A 488 -32.35 -34.45 -17.90
CA SER A 488 -33.39 -33.72 -17.16
C SER A 488 -34.78 -34.14 -17.62
N ASN A 489 -35.62 -34.48 -16.66
CA ASN A 489 -37.04 -34.74 -16.89
C ASN A 489 -37.86 -34.06 -15.77
N GLY A 490 -38.18 -32.78 -15.99
CA GLY A 490 -38.79 -31.94 -14.97
C GLY A 490 -37.88 -31.72 -13.79
N SER A 491 -38.35 -32.04 -12.58
CA SER A 491 -37.57 -31.90 -11.33
C SER A 491 -36.56 -33.05 -11.11
N ASN A 492 -36.58 -34.10 -11.95
CA ASN A 492 -35.66 -35.23 -11.83
C ASN A 492 -34.46 -35.02 -12.77
N ILE A 493 -33.27 -34.96 -12.19
CA ILE A 493 -32.02 -34.84 -12.95
C ILE A 493 -31.22 -36.12 -12.74
N THR A 494 -30.89 -36.83 -13.83
CA THR A 494 -30.06 -38.03 -13.79
C THR A 494 -28.64 -37.65 -14.25
N VAL A 495 -27.65 -37.93 -13.41
CA VAL A 495 -26.23 -37.70 -13.70
C VAL A 495 -25.52 -39.04 -13.68
N ASN A 496 -24.93 -39.43 -14.80
CA ASN A 496 -24.21 -40.69 -14.96
C ASN A 496 -25.03 -41.93 -14.45
N GLY A 497 -26.35 -41.92 -14.71
CA GLY A 497 -27.26 -43.03 -14.33
C GLY A 497 -27.85 -42.90 -12.92
N GLN A 498 -27.50 -41.92 -12.12
CA GLN A 498 -28.07 -41.70 -10.79
C GLN A 498 -29.02 -40.51 -10.80
N THR A 499 -30.28 -40.72 -10.36
CA THR A 499 -31.33 -39.70 -10.43
C THR A 499 -31.43 -38.91 -9.12
N TYR A 500 -31.46 -37.58 -9.26
CA TYR A 500 -31.60 -36.59 -8.20
C TYR A 500 -32.88 -35.79 -8.40
N ASN A 501 -33.60 -35.55 -7.33
CA ASN A 501 -34.76 -34.64 -7.34
C ASN A 501 -34.26 -33.21 -7.02
N VAL A 502 -34.35 -32.30 -7.97
CA VAL A 502 -33.80 -30.94 -7.88
C VAL A 502 -34.95 -29.93 -7.93
N THR A 503 -35.02 -29.08 -6.92
CA THR A 503 -36.00 -27.99 -6.86
C THR A 503 -35.30 -26.69 -7.21
N PHE A 504 -35.82 -25.98 -8.21
CA PHE A 504 -35.30 -24.66 -8.60
C PHE A 504 -36.08 -23.57 -7.83
N GLY A 505 -35.39 -22.78 -7.01
CA GLY A 505 -35.93 -21.61 -6.32
C GLY A 505 -35.41 -20.32 -6.92
N ALA A 506 -36.14 -19.22 -6.76
CA ALA A 506 -35.67 -17.91 -7.15
C ALA A 506 -34.43 -17.48 -6.32
N PRO A 507 -33.46 -16.72 -6.86
CA PRO A 507 -32.30 -16.25 -6.11
C PRO A 507 -32.72 -15.47 -4.88
N GLY A 508 -32.33 -15.93 -3.67
CA GLY A 508 -32.62 -15.27 -2.40
C GLY A 508 -33.68 -15.93 -1.51
N ALA A 509 -34.32 -17.00 -1.93
CA ALA A 509 -35.22 -17.81 -1.07
C ALA A 509 -34.39 -18.89 -0.35
N THR A 510 -34.32 -18.80 0.98
CA THR A 510 -33.80 -19.89 1.82
C THR A 510 -34.73 -21.09 1.72
N PRO A 511 -34.27 -22.27 1.24
CA PRO A 511 -35.12 -23.48 1.26
C PRO A 511 -35.30 -23.96 2.70
N ALA A 512 -36.53 -24.26 3.06
CA ALA A 512 -36.81 -25.00 4.29
C ALA A 512 -36.14 -26.40 4.20
N VAL A 513 -35.27 -26.66 5.16
CA VAL A 513 -34.52 -27.91 5.25
C VAL A 513 -35.50 -29.05 5.55
N GLN A 514 -35.76 -29.89 4.56
CA GLN A 514 -36.26 -31.23 4.84
C GLN A 514 -35.07 -32.19 5.07
N PRO A 515 -35.18 -33.17 5.98
CA PRO A 515 -34.05 -33.98 6.39
C PRO A 515 -33.51 -34.83 5.23
N VAL A 516 -32.26 -34.62 4.88
CA VAL A 516 -31.50 -35.45 3.95
C VAL A 516 -31.25 -36.79 4.60
N ALA A 517 -31.49 -37.86 3.87
CA ALA A 517 -31.20 -39.23 4.28
C ALA A 517 -29.76 -39.37 4.79
N ALA A 518 -29.62 -40.05 5.92
CA ALA A 518 -28.41 -40.25 6.67
C ALA A 518 -27.23 -40.73 5.80
N ALA A 519 -26.10 -40.04 5.92
CA ALA A 519 -24.80 -40.55 5.53
C ALA A 519 -24.47 -41.83 6.31
N PRO A 520 -23.62 -42.71 5.81
CA PRO A 520 -23.34 -44.00 6.45
C PRO A 520 -22.82 -43.77 7.87
N VAL A 521 -23.49 -44.40 8.83
CA VAL A 521 -23.14 -44.35 10.24
C VAL A 521 -21.88 -45.18 10.44
N VAL A 522 -20.77 -44.49 10.73
CA VAL A 522 -19.55 -45.12 11.25
C VAL A 522 -19.78 -45.39 12.72
N THR A 523 -19.86 -46.63 13.12
CA THR A 523 -20.02 -47.06 14.52
C THR A 523 -18.63 -47.24 15.14
N GLY A 524 -18.28 -46.37 16.11
CA GLY A 524 -17.11 -46.50 16.97
C GLY A 524 -15.88 -45.74 16.45
N GLY A 525 -15.39 -44.84 17.26
CA GLY A 525 -14.18 -44.03 17.01
C GLY A 525 -14.35 -42.59 17.50
N THR A 526 -13.23 -41.93 17.84
CA THR A 526 -13.25 -40.53 18.25
C THR A 526 -13.40 -39.63 17.02
N GLU A 527 -14.42 -38.76 17.02
CA GLU A 527 -14.71 -37.85 15.92
C GLU A 527 -13.71 -36.69 15.89
N ILE A 528 -13.20 -36.35 14.71
CA ILE A 528 -12.44 -35.12 14.43
C ILE A 528 -13.37 -34.16 13.72
N LYS A 529 -13.69 -33.03 14.38
CA LYS A 529 -14.64 -32.01 13.90
C LYS A 529 -13.94 -30.80 13.38
N ALA A 530 -14.59 -30.09 12.45
CA ALA A 530 -14.13 -28.80 11.96
C ALA A 530 -14.25 -27.72 13.05
N PRO A 531 -13.17 -27.02 13.42
CA PRO A 531 -13.22 -25.96 14.42
C PRO A 531 -13.92 -24.69 13.90
N VAL A 532 -14.00 -24.52 12.59
CA VAL A 532 -14.64 -23.38 11.91
C VAL A 532 -15.20 -23.80 10.56
N ALA A 533 -16.12 -23.00 10.00
CA ALA A 533 -16.59 -23.19 8.63
C ALA A 533 -15.50 -22.76 7.62
N GLY A 534 -15.42 -23.49 6.49
CA GLY A 534 -14.41 -23.21 5.45
C GLY A 534 -14.43 -24.24 4.33
N THR A 535 -13.33 -24.35 3.57
CA THR A 535 -13.13 -25.36 2.51
C THR A 535 -12.05 -26.33 2.94
N LEU A 536 -12.26 -27.63 2.80
CA LEU A 536 -11.22 -28.63 3.05
C LEU A 536 -10.20 -28.60 1.90
N LEU A 537 -8.98 -28.10 2.16
CA LEU A 537 -7.94 -28.01 1.14
C LEU A 537 -7.30 -29.37 0.83
N LYS A 538 -6.86 -30.07 1.86
CA LYS A 538 -6.17 -31.37 1.70
C LYS A 538 -6.23 -32.22 2.96
N HIS A 539 -6.11 -33.52 2.79
CA HIS A 539 -5.73 -34.43 3.84
C HIS A 539 -4.20 -34.37 4.02
N ALA A 540 -3.73 -34.14 5.22
CA ALA A 540 -2.29 -34.06 5.50
C ALA A 540 -1.63 -35.45 5.59
N VAL A 541 -2.44 -36.50 5.78
CA VAL A 541 -2.01 -37.91 5.81
C VAL A 541 -2.95 -38.74 4.93
N ALA A 542 -2.52 -39.93 4.53
CA ALA A 542 -3.38 -40.84 3.76
C ALA A 542 -4.48 -41.46 4.64
N ASN A 543 -5.61 -41.78 4.05
CA ASN A 543 -6.69 -42.52 4.75
C ASN A 543 -6.16 -43.86 5.24
N GLY A 544 -6.50 -44.25 6.47
CA GLY A 544 -6.02 -45.48 7.11
C GLY A 544 -4.64 -45.37 7.77
N THR A 545 -4.00 -44.19 7.77
CA THR A 545 -2.71 -43.97 8.44
C THR A 545 -2.85 -43.97 9.95
N GLN A 546 -1.91 -44.56 10.68
CA GLN A 546 -1.77 -44.39 12.12
C GLN A 546 -1.20 -43.04 12.46
N VAL A 547 -1.93 -42.25 13.23
CA VAL A 547 -1.54 -40.91 13.68
C VAL A 547 -1.39 -40.85 15.18
N LYS A 548 -0.56 -39.93 15.66
CA LYS A 548 -0.38 -39.63 17.08
C LYS A 548 -1.17 -38.36 17.46
N LYS A 549 -1.52 -38.26 18.74
CA LYS A 549 -2.10 -37.02 19.29
C LYS A 549 -1.22 -35.82 18.95
N GLY A 550 -1.85 -34.81 18.32
CA GLY A 550 -1.19 -33.58 17.90
C GLY A 550 -0.71 -33.57 16.44
N ASP A 551 -0.72 -34.71 15.73
CA ASP A 551 -0.38 -34.75 14.30
C ASP A 551 -1.43 -33.97 13.48
N THR A 552 -0.96 -33.17 12.52
CA THR A 552 -1.86 -32.49 11.57
C THR A 552 -2.42 -33.51 10.60
N VAL A 553 -3.75 -33.64 10.54
CA VAL A 553 -4.44 -34.63 9.72
C VAL A 553 -5.25 -34.05 8.57
N ILE A 554 -5.71 -32.80 8.72
CA ILE A 554 -6.51 -32.10 7.71
C ILE A 554 -6.05 -30.64 7.69
N VAL A 555 -6.08 -30.00 6.51
CA VAL A 555 -5.90 -28.56 6.33
C VAL A 555 -7.18 -27.99 5.75
N LEU A 556 -7.78 -27.03 6.46
CA LEU A 556 -8.95 -26.27 6.05
C LEU A 556 -8.53 -24.87 5.60
N GLU A 557 -9.20 -24.30 4.63
CA GLU A 557 -9.17 -22.87 4.34
C GLU A 557 -10.40 -22.20 4.93
N SER A 558 -10.20 -21.25 5.84
CA SER A 558 -11.25 -20.40 6.36
C SER A 558 -10.80 -18.94 6.29
N MET A 559 -11.61 -18.07 5.69
CA MET A 559 -11.33 -16.63 5.55
C MET A 559 -9.96 -16.35 4.87
N LYS A 560 -9.57 -17.15 3.87
CA LYS A 560 -8.27 -17.09 3.17
C LYS A 560 -7.04 -17.41 4.04
N MET A 561 -7.25 -18.13 5.13
CA MET A 561 -6.17 -18.64 5.99
C MET A 561 -6.26 -20.18 6.06
N GLU A 562 -5.10 -20.83 5.99
CA GLU A 562 -5.01 -22.27 6.21
C GLU A 562 -5.04 -22.55 7.72
N LEU A 563 -5.92 -23.47 8.11
CA LEU A 563 -6.08 -23.94 9.47
C LEU A 563 -5.77 -25.44 9.55
N GLU A 564 -4.83 -25.81 10.38
CA GLU A 564 -4.50 -27.21 10.65
C GLU A 564 -5.46 -27.82 11.67
N VAL A 565 -6.09 -28.94 11.30
CA VAL A 565 -6.86 -29.77 12.22
C VAL A 565 -6.00 -30.94 12.66
N LYS A 566 -5.82 -31.07 13.97
CA LYS A 566 -4.93 -32.05 14.60
C LYS A 566 -5.68 -33.23 15.18
N ALA A 567 -5.03 -34.39 15.19
CA ALA A 567 -5.58 -35.59 15.82
C ALA A 567 -5.71 -35.39 17.36
N PRO A 568 -6.89 -35.61 17.95
CA PRO A 568 -7.10 -35.44 19.40
C PRO A 568 -6.44 -36.54 20.24
N GLU A 569 -6.20 -37.69 19.64
CA GLU A 569 -5.59 -38.88 20.26
C GLU A 569 -4.86 -39.76 19.25
N ASN A 570 -4.20 -40.83 19.69
CA ASN A 570 -3.54 -41.79 18.82
C ASN A 570 -4.58 -42.74 18.21
N GLY A 571 -4.49 -43.03 16.91
CA GLY A 571 -5.41 -43.95 16.25
C GLY A 571 -5.23 -44.04 14.75
N THR A 572 -5.98 -44.95 14.09
CA THR A 572 -6.04 -45.01 12.64
C THR A 572 -7.10 -44.05 12.12
N ILE A 573 -6.71 -43.12 11.23
CA ILE A 573 -7.62 -42.09 10.73
C ILE A 573 -8.43 -42.57 9.53
N ASN A 574 -9.75 -42.29 9.56
CA ASN A 574 -10.66 -42.49 8.45
C ASN A 574 -11.39 -41.22 8.11
N PHE A 575 -11.16 -40.70 6.90
CA PHE A 575 -11.76 -39.44 6.44
C PHE A 575 -13.18 -39.67 5.94
N VAL A 576 -14.12 -38.81 6.34
CA VAL A 576 -15.53 -38.83 5.89
C VAL A 576 -15.85 -37.69 4.91
N VAL A 577 -14.94 -36.73 4.74
CA VAL A 577 -15.09 -35.58 3.82
C VAL A 577 -13.91 -35.54 2.89
N GLN A 578 -14.13 -35.19 1.62
CA GLN A 578 -13.08 -35.11 0.59
C GLN A 578 -12.49 -33.69 0.45
N PRO A 579 -11.23 -33.55 0.01
CA PRO A 579 -10.66 -32.25 -0.36
C PRO A 579 -11.49 -31.51 -1.40
N GLY A 580 -11.64 -30.20 -1.24
CA GLY A 580 -12.50 -29.33 -2.05
C GLY A 580 -13.93 -29.18 -1.52
N SER A 581 -14.33 -29.93 -0.49
CA SER A 581 -15.67 -29.81 0.10
C SER A 581 -15.80 -28.54 0.96
N GLN A 582 -16.97 -27.91 0.90
CA GLN A 582 -17.39 -26.88 1.85
C GLN A 582 -17.74 -27.48 3.18
N ILE A 583 -17.21 -26.96 4.25
CA ILE A 583 -17.31 -27.48 5.62
C ILE A 583 -18.04 -26.46 6.50
N THR A 584 -18.97 -26.95 7.30
CA THR A 584 -19.59 -26.13 8.37
C THR A 584 -18.83 -26.33 9.69
N ALA A 585 -18.90 -25.36 10.59
CA ALA A 585 -18.35 -25.52 11.94
C ALA A 585 -18.99 -26.73 12.64
N GLU A 586 -18.21 -27.47 13.44
CA GLU A 586 -18.60 -28.72 14.15
C GLU A 586 -18.92 -29.89 13.22
N GLN A 587 -18.76 -29.79 11.91
CA GLN A 587 -18.93 -30.90 10.99
C GLN A 587 -17.85 -31.97 11.21
N VAL A 588 -18.24 -33.26 11.25
CA VAL A 588 -17.29 -34.38 11.36
C VAL A 588 -16.50 -34.51 10.05
N LEU A 589 -15.20 -34.46 10.14
CA LEU A 589 -14.26 -34.53 9.01
C LEU A 589 -13.60 -35.91 8.88
N ALA A 590 -13.32 -36.54 10.01
CA ALA A 590 -12.67 -37.84 10.11
C ALA A 590 -13.01 -38.52 11.43
N THR A 591 -12.73 -39.81 11.53
CA THR A 591 -12.81 -40.58 12.77
C THR A 591 -11.50 -41.33 13.04
N LEU A 592 -11.16 -41.49 14.31
CA LEU A 592 -10.01 -42.29 14.74
C LEU A 592 -10.49 -43.64 15.30
N GLY A 593 -9.96 -44.76 14.77
CA GLY A 593 -10.17 -46.11 15.33
C GLY A 593 -11.48 -46.82 14.98
N GLY A 594 -12.26 -46.32 14.03
CA GLY A 594 -13.53 -46.99 13.57
C GLY A 594 -13.32 -47.87 12.35
N THR A 595 -14.07 -48.99 12.22
CA THR A 595 -14.08 -49.83 11.02
C THR A 595 -15.13 -49.37 10.02
N VAL A 596 -14.71 -49.09 8.77
CA VAL A 596 -15.59 -48.74 7.66
C VAL A 596 -15.96 -50.04 6.91
N ALA A 597 -17.22 -50.34 6.77
CA ALA A 597 -17.70 -51.43 5.90
C ALA A 597 -17.59 -50.98 4.43
N ALA A 598 -16.84 -51.73 3.63
CA ALA A 598 -16.58 -51.44 2.24
C ALA A 598 -17.79 -51.77 1.34
N PRO A 599 -18.12 -50.92 0.35
CA PRO A 599 -18.92 -51.33 -0.80
C PRO A 599 -18.02 -52.03 -1.85
N ALA A 600 -18.50 -53.10 -2.43
CA ALA A 600 -17.83 -53.92 -3.41
C ALA A 600 -17.44 -53.17 -4.68
N ALA A 601 -16.25 -53.45 -5.20
CA ALA A 601 -15.69 -52.93 -6.43
C ALA A 601 -16.34 -53.52 -7.68
N PRO A 602 -16.35 -52.81 -8.79
CA PRO A 602 -16.23 -53.43 -10.11
C PRO A 602 -14.90 -53.08 -10.79
N VAL A 603 -14.46 -54.08 -11.50
CA VAL A 603 -13.21 -54.29 -12.20
C VAL A 603 -12.89 -53.25 -13.27
N ALA A 604 -11.59 -52.95 -13.43
CA ALA A 604 -11.01 -52.12 -14.45
C ALA A 604 -11.11 -52.74 -15.87
N PRO A 605 -10.90 -51.91 -16.90
CA PRO A 605 -9.90 -52.28 -17.89
C PRO A 605 -8.80 -51.23 -18.13
N VAL A 606 -7.68 -51.80 -18.45
CA VAL A 606 -6.37 -51.25 -18.75
C VAL A 606 -6.36 -50.61 -20.15
N GLN A 607 -5.61 -49.53 -20.31
CA GLN A 607 -4.72 -49.14 -21.45
C GLN A 607 -4.73 -47.62 -21.61
N SER A 608 -3.71 -46.95 -21.85
CA SER A 608 -2.30 -47.00 -22.22
C SER A 608 -1.82 -45.55 -22.31
N ALA A 609 -0.61 -45.29 -21.90
CA ALA A 609 0.01 -43.95 -21.97
C ALA A 609 0.32 -43.50 -23.40
N PRO A 610 0.42 -42.21 -23.64
CA PRO A 610 1.64 -41.72 -24.26
C PRO A 610 2.26 -40.46 -23.63
N ALA A 611 3.57 -40.53 -23.57
CA ALA A 611 4.63 -39.53 -23.73
C ALA A 611 4.57 -38.16 -23.05
N ALA A 612 5.65 -37.93 -22.31
CA ALA A 612 6.07 -36.75 -21.59
C ALA A 612 6.35 -35.51 -22.46
N ALA A 613 6.06 -34.34 -21.92
CA ALA A 613 6.73 -33.08 -22.25
C ALA A 613 7.20 -32.38 -20.95
N PRO A 614 8.23 -31.55 -20.98
CA PRO A 614 9.20 -31.45 -19.89
C PRO A 614 8.73 -30.62 -18.69
N SER A 615 9.07 -31.10 -17.52
CA SER A 615 8.85 -30.48 -16.20
C SER A 615 9.78 -29.28 -15.98
N GLN A 616 9.19 -28.15 -15.58
CA GLN A 616 9.89 -27.09 -14.86
C GLN A 616 10.18 -27.54 -13.42
N PRO A 617 11.31 -27.14 -12.82
CA PRO A 617 11.66 -27.61 -11.48
C PRO A 617 10.75 -26.99 -10.41
N ALA A 618 10.24 -27.81 -9.54
CA ALA A 618 9.56 -27.42 -8.32
C ALA A 618 10.54 -26.76 -7.35
N PRO A 619 10.08 -25.80 -6.50
CA PRO A 619 10.91 -25.21 -5.46
C PRO A 619 11.34 -26.30 -4.46
N ALA A 620 12.62 -26.28 -4.10
CA ALA A 620 13.22 -27.21 -3.16
C ALA A 620 12.51 -27.16 -1.79
N ALA A 621 12.27 -28.32 -1.21
CA ALA A 621 11.78 -28.49 0.14
C ALA A 621 12.77 -27.92 1.17
N PRO A 622 12.32 -27.42 2.34
CA PRO A 622 13.21 -26.89 3.37
C PRO A 622 14.16 -27.99 3.87
N ALA A 623 15.44 -27.65 3.97
CA ALA A 623 16.43 -28.51 4.56
C ALA A 623 16.06 -28.87 6.01
N ALA A 624 16.33 -30.12 6.40
CA ALA A 624 16.04 -30.63 7.74
C ALA A 624 16.79 -29.79 8.81
N SER A 625 16.10 -29.49 9.91
CA SER A 625 16.66 -28.79 11.06
C SER A 625 17.87 -29.53 11.65
N THR A 626 18.99 -28.80 11.82
CA THR A 626 20.26 -29.34 12.36
C THR A 626 20.33 -29.36 13.89
N GLY A 627 19.23 -29.09 14.60
CA GLY A 627 19.15 -29.16 16.07
C GLY A 627 19.64 -27.89 16.79
N GLY A 628 19.84 -26.77 16.07
CA GLY A 628 20.20 -25.47 16.62
C GLY A 628 19.02 -24.74 17.28
N LYS A 629 19.34 -23.65 18.01
CA LYS A 629 18.32 -22.74 18.58
C LYS A 629 17.68 -21.89 17.47
N PRO A 630 16.35 -21.94 17.27
CA PRO A 630 15.70 -21.23 16.18
C PRO A 630 15.67 -19.72 16.40
N VAL A 631 16.06 -18.98 15.37
CA VAL A 631 15.85 -17.53 15.29
C VAL A 631 14.60 -17.29 14.43
N LYS A 632 13.59 -16.67 15.04
CA LYS A 632 12.31 -16.43 14.41
C LYS A 632 12.17 -15.00 13.91
N ALA A 633 11.45 -14.82 12.81
CA ALA A 633 11.06 -13.50 12.33
C ALA A 633 10.07 -12.85 13.31
N PRO A 634 10.37 -11.65 13.84
CA PRO A 634 9.47 -10.98 14.78
C PRO A 634 8.21 -10.43 14.12
N VAL A 635 8.23 -10.21 12.81
CA VAL A 635 7.14 -9.67 11.98
C VAL A 635 7.21 -10.27 10.58
N ALA A 636 6.09 -10.25 9.86
CA ALA A 636 6.04 -10.60 8.44
C ALA A 636 6.80 -9.55 7.61
N GLY A 637 7.48 -9.99 6.56
CA GLY A 637 8.27 -9.10 5.70
C GLY A 637 9.02 -9.85 4.60
N THR A 638 9.99 -9.18 4.00
CA THR A 638 10.89 -9.75 2.97
C THR A 638 12.33 -9.75 3.49
N ILE A 639 13.06 -10.84 3.37
CA ILE A 639 14.49 -10.87 3.70
C ILE A 639 15.23 -10.02 2.66
N LEU A 640 15.91 -8.97 3.12
CA LEU A 640 16.72 -8.11 2.26
C LEU A 640 18.09 -8.70 2.01
N LYS A 641 18.78 -9.06 3.09
CA LYS A 641 20.15 -9.57 3.04
C LYS A 641 20.52 -10.31 4.31
N TYR A 642 21.51 -11.17 4.22
CA TYR A 642 22.26 -11.65 5.37
C TYR A 642 23.29 -10.59 5.77
N ALA A 643 23.45 -10.35 7.06
CA ALA A 643 24.43 -9.41 7.60
C ALA A 643 25.76 -10.09 7.95
N VAL A 644 25.77 -11.43 7.98
CA VAL A 644 26.94 -12.30 8.20
C VAL A 644 26.90 -13.45 7.22
N ALA A 645 28.02 -14.16 7.03
CA ALA A 645 28.08 -15.33 6.16
C ALA A 645 27.50 -16.59 6.82
N GLU A 646 27.06 -17.56 6.01
CA GLU A 646 26.65 -18.89 6.46
C GLU A 646 27.78 -19.57 7.23
N GLY A 647 27.49 -20.05 8.45
CA GLY A 647 28.47 -20.71 9.32
C GLY A 647 29.32 -19.78 10.18
N ASP A 648 29.17 -18.47 10.09
CA ASP A 648 29.89 -17.51 10.92
C ASP A 648 29.56 -17.69 12.42
N SER A 649 30.55 -17.46 13.27
CA SER A 649 30.35 -17.42 14.73
C SER A 649 29.81 -16.07 15.15
N VAL A 650 28.63 -16.07 15.76
CA VAL A 650 27.89 -14.88 16.17
C VAL A 650 27.69 -14.80 17.68
N LYS A 651 27.52 -13.58 18.19
CA LYS A 651 27.11 -13.31 19.58
C LYS A 651 25.60 -13.00 19.60
N PRO A 652 24.95 -13.03 20.79
CA PRO A 652 23.52 -12.80 20.89
C PRO A 652 23.04 -11.45 20.29
N ASP A 653 23.86 -10.43 20.34
CA ASP A 653 23.60 -9.07 19.87
C ASP A 653 24.02 -8.82 18.41
N THR A 654 24.66 -9.82 17.75
CA THR A 654 25.08 -9.73 16.35
C THR A 654 23.87 -9.73 15.43
N THR A 655 23.74 -8.73 14.57
CA THR A 655 22.75 -8.70 13.50
C THR A 655 23.11 -9.76 12.46
N ILE A 656 22.19 -10.69 12.18
CA ILE A 656 22.42 -11.80 11.23
C ILE A 656 21.61 -11.67 9.94
N ILE A 657 20.40 -11.10 10.02
CA ILE A 657 19.49 -10.91 8.87
C ILE A 657 18.92 -9.49 8.94
N VAL A 658 18.75 -8.86 7.79
CA VAL A 658 17.97 -7.63 7.64
C VAL A 658 16.74 -7.95 6.83
N ILE A 659 15.56 -7.64 7.36
CA ILE A 659 14.27 -7.79 6.69
C ILE A 659 13.64 -6.43 6.38
N GLU A 660 12.87 -6.34 5.31
CA GLU A 660 11.97 -5.21 5.06
C GLU A 660 10.58 -5.58 5.56
N SER A 661 10.07 -4.82 6.50
CA SER A 661 8.67 -4.87 6.93
C SER A 661 8.11 -3.46 6.94
N MET A 662 6.90 -3.27 6.42
CA MET A 662 6.22 -1.96 6.42
C MET A 662 7.01 -0.84 5.69
N LYS A 663 7.81 -1.19 4.66
CA LYS A 663 8.76 -0.30 3.95
C LYS A 663 9.92 0.23 4.79
N MET A 664 10.19 -0.42 5.93
CA MET A 664 11.26 -0.10 6.86
C MET A 664 12.19 -1.31 7.02
N GLU A 665 13.47 -1.04 7.25
CA GLU A 665 14.45 -2.11 7.52
C GLU A 665 14.44 -2.50 8.98
N LEU A 666 14.40 -3.79 9.27
CA LEU A 666 14.48 -4.34 10.60
C LEU A 666 15.65 -5.31 10.69
N GLU A 667 16.54 -5.05 11.63
CA GLU A 667 17.67 -5.92 11.94
C GLU A 667 17.24 -7.06 12.85
N ILE A 668 17.54 -8.30 12.45
CA ILE A 668 17.31 -9.48 13.26
C ILE A 668 18.63 -9.93 13.88
N LYS A 669 18.67 -9.93 15.20
CA LYS A 669 19.82 -10.37 15.99
C LYS A 669 19.81 -11.87 16.20
N ALA A 670 21.00 -12.46 16.35
CA ALA A 670 21.16 -13.90 16.57
C ALA A 670 20.42 -14.43 17.82
N GLY A 671 20.34 -13.62 18.88
CA GLY A 671 19.71 -13.99 20.15
C GLY A 671 20.50 -15.01 20.99
N PHE A 672 21.40 -15.74 20.33
CA PHE A 672 22.25 -16.78 20.94
C PHE A 672 23.68 -16.67 20.42
N ALA A 673 24.64 -17.13 21.17
CA ALA A 673 26.02 -17.30 20.70
C ALA A 673 26.16 -18.67 20.04
N GLY A 674 26.84 -18.75 18.88
CA GLY A 674 27.04 -19.99 18.15
C GLY A 674 27.32 -19.75 16.67
N LYS A 675 27.21 -20.77 15.84
CA LYS A 675 27.32 -20.66 14.37
C LYS A 675 25.95 -20.49 13.73
N VAL A 676 25.82 -19.50 12.85
CA VAL A 676 24.56 -19.23 12.15
C VAL A 676 24.33 -20.19 10.98
N HIS A 677 23.12 -20.71 10.86
CA HIS A 677 22.63 -21.46 9.71
C HIS A 677 21.33 -20.83 9.22
N PHE A 678 21.30 -20.38 7.95
CA PHE A 678 20.14 -19.70 7.38
C PHE A 678 19.16 -20.70 6.76
N ILE A 679 17.87 -20.55 7.11
CA ILE A 679 16.76 -21.37 6.61
C ILE A 679 16.01 -20.64 5.48
N ALA A 680 15.75 -19.35 5.66
CA ALA A 680 15.00 -18.56 4.69
C ALA A 680 15.94 -17.73 3.81
N GLN A 681 15.73 -17.76 2.50
CA GLN A 681 16.60 -17.15 1.48
C GLN A 681 16.41 -15.63 1.34
N PRO A 682 17.44 -14.85 0.91
CA PRO A 682 17.26 -13.45 0.52
C PRO A 682 16.20 -13.29 -0.58
N ALA A 683 15.47 -12.17 -0.51
CA ALA A 683 14.30 -11.84 -1.33
C ALA A 683 13.06 -12.74 -1.12
N SER A 684 13.08 -13.69 -0.18
CA SER A 684 11.88 -14.47 0.16
C SER A 684 10.96 -13.70 1.11
N GLN A 685 9.65 -13.92 0.94
CA GLN A 685 8.62 -13.49 1.89
C GLN A 685 8.66 -14.38 3.12
N ILE A 686 8.58 -13.79 4.29
CA ILE A 686 8.53 -14.50 5.59
C ILE A 686 7.32 -14.04 6.41
N ASN A 687 6.77 -14.97 7.18
CA ASN A 687 5.68 -14.68 8.11
C ASN A 687 6.22 -14.37 9.51
N ALA A 688 5.41 -13.68 10.33
CA ALA A 688 5.72 -13.54 11.75
C ALA A 688 5.87 -14.93 12.39
N ASP A 689 6.80 -15.06 13.35
CA ASP A 689 7.18 -16.30 14.05
C ASP A 689 7.76 -17.43 13.18
N GLN A 690 7.96 -17.20 11.87
CA GLN A 690 8.65 -18.15 11.01
C GLN A 690 10.12 -18.26 11.41
N THR A 691 10.64 -19.50 11.51
CA THR A 691 12.06 -19.73 11.72
C THR A 691 12.84 -19.36 10.45
N ILE A 692 13.77 -18.43 10.55
CA ILE A 692 14.54 -17.87 9.44
C ILE A 692 16.03 -18.23 9.50
N ALA A 693 16.52 -18.58 10.66
CA ALA A 693 17.87 -19.10 10.88
C ALA A 693 17.90 -19.98 12.12
N GLU A 694 18.97 -20.76 12.29
CA GLU A 694 19.29 -21.51 13.51
C GLU A 694 20.70 -21.16 13.97
N ILE A 695 20.91 -21.14 15.30
CA ILE A 695 22.23 -20.93 15.90
C ILE A 695 22.65 -22.25 16.58
N ASN A 696 23.72 -22.86 16.08
CA ASN A 696 24.28 -24.13 16.52
C ASN A 696 25.50 -23.94 17.45
#